data_b30d0598fccef22a18f0e059295bff5c
#
_entry.id   b30d0598fccef22a18f0e059295bff5c
#
_cell.length_a   1.000
_cell.length_b   1.000
_cell.length_c   1.000
_cell.angle_alpha   90.00
_cell.angle_beta   90.00
_cell.angle_gamma   90.00
#
_symmetry.space_group_name_H-M   'P 1'
#
loop_
_entity.id
_entity.type
_entity.pdbx_description
1 polymer ?
#
loop_
_entity_poly.entity_id
_entity_poly.type
_entity_poly.pdbx_seq_one_letter_code
_entity_poly.pdbx_strand_id
1 'polypeptide(L)'
;MRYLSITSICISLCVFIAVPAFCQNDTRIAIYPFAIHSEANLDYFSKELPQFLKKYLLLGGVNQVLELTEPKNDWQFDEQEVAIIRKQSEPLDVTHVIWGKFVQKEQGFDLKIAMADSLYQSSVRFFEVNDIDIVNLNATVQDLAKQISNTILDIPVINQIVIQGNERIESDAIKRAMKTQIGDPYIPAKLSQDLEVIYRMGYFDDIRIEAENDPDGGQTIIFHVKEKPTIYKIHIKGNSVFDEEKIRESIDISMGSILNIYDVQENISRIEAMYKEKNYHNIKVDYELKDREHNQTEITFKITENSKVYIRQITFIGNKDYTERQLEKLMYNQEKGFWSFFTSSGNLDSEKLQHDVMRLQNHYHNNGYIDARVGEPQVVIKKTQIEITIKIVEGKKYHVGEIDITGDLILPKEKMLELLQLKSETIYKRESIREDLTFLTDLYGNAGYAFADIYPKVKKEDETSKVNITYHIEQGKQVYFDRIIITGNTKTRDKVIRRRLRVFEQELYSGVGIKHSINELKRLDFFEDVQIDTQKGLQPNTMDVKVSVKEKPTGMFSFGGGYSSVDNAFIVGSISQRNLFGRGQILEAKGQIGGSTNQFNISFTEPWLFDMPLSFGIDVFNWTREYDEYDKDSKGGGIRLGYPIFRNTRGYISYQYDRAEIYDVEFDAPSTIVALQGVNETSSSTISIHYDTTDHPFNPSRGMDHSFSIEYAGGILGGDIGFNKYRLKMSKYFPLFWHTVGLLHAEGGYVKEHSDEVIPDYELFHLGGINSLRGFEWEDLSPEEEIVLSYNADGSRNSIITKVGGNKYVQFNVEFIFPILREHGLVGLFFYDTGAVYKDNYRVQFDELRESAGYGIRWFSPMGPIRLEHGYILDPQGDETREGRWEFSIGTMF
;
A
#
# COMPACT_ATOMS: atom_id res chain seq x y z
N MET A 1 33.60 36.19 -30.59
CA MET A 1 33.70 37.66 -30.47
C MET A 1 32.38 38.18 -29.89
N ARG A 2 32.51 38.92 -28.84
CA ARG A 2 31.52 39.78 -28.16
C ARG A 2 30.46 39.15 -27.29
N TYR A 3 30.81 39.13 -26.02
CA TYR A 3 29.97 39.19 -24.84
C TYR A 3 29.04 40.41 -24.89
N LEU A 4 27.79 40.22 -24.45
CA LEU A 4 27.02 41.28 -23.84
C LEU A 4 26.18 40.67 -22.69
N SER A 5 26.66 40.96 -21.51
CA SER A 5 25.99 40.79 -20.24
C SER A 5 24.81 41.75 -20.19
N ILE A 6 23.62 41.22 -19.83
CA ILE A 6 22.50 42.08 -19.40
C ILE A 6 22.37 41.87 -17.89
N THR A 7 22.90 42.86 -17.19
CA THR A 7 22.74 43.09 -15.76
C THR A 7 21.27 43.45 -15.45
N SER A 8 20.71 42.72 -14.52
CA SER A 8 19.44 42.99 -13.85
C SER A 8 19.38 44.41 -13.33
N ILE A 9 18.44 45.21 -13.82
CA ILE A 9 18.04 46.45 -13.20
C ILE A 9 16.83 46.13 -12.31
N CYS A 10 17.08 45.89 -11.03
CA CYS A 10 16.07 46.06 -10.00
C CYS A 10 15.78 47.55 -9.83
N ILE A 11 14.69 48.00 -10.43
CA ILE A 11 14.11 49.30 -10.07
C ILE A 11 13.32 49.08 -8.80
N SER A 12 13.96 49.41 -7.66
CA SER A 12 13.32 49.59 -6.36
C SER A 12 12.53 50.91 -6.42
N LEU A 13 11.23 50.78 -6.67
CA LEU A 13 10.34 51.92 -6.52
C LEU A 13 10.10 52.14 -5.03
N CYS A 14 10.99 52.90 -4.37
CA CYS A 14 10.71 53.46 -3.06
C CYS A 14 9.61 54.51 -3.23
N VAL A 15 8.38 54.10 -3.04
CA VAL A 15 7.30 55.04 -2.73
C VAL A 15 7.57 55.52 -1.31
N PHE A 16 8.13 56.70 -1.19
CA PHE A 16 8.12 57.46 0.04
C PHE A 16 6.65 57.83 0.31
N ILE A 17 5.95 56.98 1.02
CA ILE A 17 4.79 57.40 1.78
C ILE A 17 5.39 58.22 2.92
N ALA A 18 5.23 59.50 2.85
CA ALA A 18 5.44 60.38 4.00
C ALA A 18 4.43 59.93 5.06
N VAL A 19 4.85 59.02 5.89
CA VAL A 19 4.20 58.82 7.18
C VAL A 19 4.41 60.11 7.92
N PRO A 20 3.35 60.87 8.31
CA PRO A 20 3.53 61.97 9.22
C PRO A 20 4.24 61.34 10.43
N ALA A 21 5.40 61.87 10.76
CA ALA A 21 6.06 61.57 12.00
C ALA A 21 5.04 61.91 13.10
N PHE A 22 4.31 60.92 13.56
CA PHE A 22 3.64 61.07 14.85
C PHE A 22 4.75 61.35 15.83
N CYS A 23 4.76 62.57 16.35
CA CYS A 23 5.47 62.87 17.57
C CYS A 23 5.11 61.77 18.55
N GLN A 24 6.04 60.91 18.89
CA GLN A 24 5.92 60.04 20.03
C GLN A 24 5.72 60.99 21.23
N ASN A 25 4.47 61.22 21.57
CA ASN A 25 4.15 61.80 22.86
C ASN A 25 4.72 60.85 23.90
N ASP A 26 5.69 61.31 24.65
CA ASP A 26 6.38 60.60 25.72
C ASP A 26 5.34 60.39 26.85
N THR A 27 4.41 59.43 26.65
CA THR A 27 3.28 59.22 27.57
C THR A 27 3.78 58.54 28.83
N ARG A 28 3.82 59.33 29.89
CA ARG A 28 4.20 58.90 31.25
C ARG A 28 3.00 59.04 32.16
N ILE A 29 2.66 57.96 32.83
CA ILE A 29 1.47 57.84 33.67
C ILE A 29 1.90 57.58 35.10
N ALA A 30 1.26 58.28 36.08
CA ALA A 30 1.35 57.92 37.48
C ALA A 30 0.05 57.28 37.96
N ILE A 31 0.18 56.14 38.64
CA ILE A 31 -0.96 55.41 39.24
C ILE A 31 -0.84 55.51 40.77
N TYR A 32 -1.88 56.03 41.40
CA TYR A 32 -2.03 56.02 42.84
C TYR A 32 -2.57 54.69 43.35
N PRO A 33 -2.27 54.31 44.63
CA PRO A 33 -2.91 53.18 45.27
C PRO A 33 -4.43 53.34 45.28
N PHE A 34 -5.14 52.22 45.01
CA PHE A 34 -6.61 52.27 44.97
C PHE A 34 -7.18 52.21 46.40
N ALA A 35 -8.25 52.97 46.65
CA ALA A 35 -9.00 52.88 47.89
C ALA A 35 -9.87 51.60 47.90
N ILE A 36 -9.79 50.84 48.95
CA ILE A 36 -10.52 49.60 49.10
C ILE A 36 -11.57 49.72 50.17
N HIS A 37 -12.82 49.41 49.81
CA HIS A 37 -13.96 49.43 50.71
C HIS A 37 -14.59 48.03 50.71
N SER A 38 -14.19 47.22 51.68
CA SER A 38 -14.67 45.86 51.81
C SER A 38 -14.77 45.45 53.26
N GLU A 39 -15.81 44.61 53.59
CA GLU A 39 -15.92 43.98 54.88
C GLU A 39 -14.92 42.81 55.08
N ALA A 40 -14.42 42.28 53.98
CA ALA A 40 -13.38 41.26 53.97
C ALA A 40 -11.99 41.93 53.97
N ASN A 41 -10.97 41.21 54.48
CA ASN A 41 -9.58 41.72 54.47
C ASN A 41 -8.98 41.67 53.06
N LEU A 42 -9.35 42.64 52.22
CA LEU A 42 -8.91 42.80 50.82
C LEU A 42 -7.96 43.98 50.58
N ASP A 43 -7.38 44.51 51.67
CA ASP A 43 -6.47 45.71 51.60
C ASP A 43 -5.27 45.53 50.67
N TYR A 44 -4.87 44.29 50.40
CA TYR A 44 -3.79 43.98 49.47
C TYR A 44 -4.11 44.43 48.04
N PHE A 45 -5.38 44.47 47.62
CA PHE A 45 -5.77 44.99 46.31
C PHE A 45 -5.45 46.48 46.11
N SER A 46 -5.26 47.24 47.17
CA SER A 46 -4.82 48.62 47.06
C SER A 46 -3.52 48.78 46.26
N LYS A 47 -2.65 47.72 46.31
CA LYS A 47 -1.39 47.67 45.57
C LYS A 47 -1.44 46.75 44.34
N GLU A 48 -2.18 45.67 44.40
CA GLU A 48 -2.25 44.73 43.29
C GLU A 48 -3.01 45.26 42.07
N LEU A 49 -4.13 46.00 42.29
CA LEU A 49 -4.88 46.58 41.18
C LEU A 49 -4.06 47.58 40.35
N PRO A 50 -3.32 48.52 40.96
CA PRO A 50 -2.37 49.35 40.25
C PRO A 50 -1.30 48.60 39.50
N GLN A 51 -0.80 47.47 40.05
CA GLN A 51 0.20 46.64 39.40
C GLN A 51 -0.37 45.92 38.15
N PHE A 52 -1.59 45.37 38.23
CA PHE A 52 -2.28 44.79 37.09
C PHE A 52 -2.54 45.85 36.02
N LEU A 53 -3.05 47.00 36.43
CA LEU A 53 -3.32 48.11 35.52
C LEU A 53 -2.03 48.56 34.82
N LYS A 54 -0.93 48.78 35.57
CA LYS A 54 0.40 49.10 35.01
C LYS A 54 0.84 48.07 33.99
N LYS A 55 0.78 46.77 34.31
CA LYS A 55 1.17 45.69 33.39
C LYS A 55 0.42 45.83 32.07
N TYR A 56 -0.88 46.02 32.10
CA TYR A 56 -1.71 46.07 30.92
C TYR A 56 -1.62 47.39 30.15
N LEU A 57 -1.38 48.51 30.81
CA LEU A 57 -1.11 49.81 30.18
C LEU A 57 0.21 49.80 29.40
N LEU A 58 1.27 49.16 29.96
CA LEU A 58 2.54 48.97 29.25
C LEU A 58 2.37 48.06 28.04
N LEU A 59 1.58 47.00 28.15
CA LEU A 59 1.21 46.13 27.03
C LEU A 59 0.33 46.84 26.00
N GLY A 60 -0.44 47.85 26.41
CA GLY A 60 -1.28 48.71 25.57
C GLY A 60 -0.52 49.80 24.82
N GLY A 61 0.79 49.90 25.01
CA GLY A 61 1.63 50.87 24.28
C GLY A 61 1.97 52.15 25.02
N VAL A 62 1.65 52.27 26.31
CA VAL A 62 2.07 53.38 27.18
C VAL A 62 3.57 53.23 27.47
N ASN A 63 4.35 54.28 27.28
CA ASN A 63 5.81 54.23 27.38
C ASN A 63 6.34 54.02 28.81
N GLN A 64 5.76 54.67 29.80
CA GLN A 64 6.20 54.59 31.19
C GLN A 64 5.04 54.72 32.17
N VAL A 65 5.01 53.85 33.16
CA VAL A 65 3.99 53.84 34.23
C VAL A 65 4.71 53.83 35.59
N LEU A 66 4.50 54.87 36.37
CA LEU A 66 5.02 55.04 37.73
C LEU A 66 3.93 54.63 38.74
N GLU A 67 4.28 53.82 39.70
CA GLU A 67 3.41 53.49 40.84
C GLU A 67 3.78 54.38 42.03
N LEU A 68 2.78 54.98 42.61
CA LEU A 68 2.95 55.80 43.79
C LEU A 68 2.63 54.94 45.05
N THR A 69 3.27 55.27 46.18
CA THR A 69 3.22 54.46 47.39
C THR A 69 2.42 55.06 48.55
N GLU A 70 2.01 56.32 48.45
CA GLU A 70 1.25 56.94 49.51
C GLU A 70 -0.23 56.52 49.48
N PRO A 71 -0.73 55.72 50.40
CA PRO A 71 -2.12 55.28 50.39
C PRO A 71 -3.03 56.41 50.90
N LYS A 72 -4.13 56.55 50.16
CA LYS A 72 -5.25 57.37 50.65
C LYS A 72 -6.42 56.48 51.03
N ASN A 73 -7.04 56.66 52.18
CA ASN A 73 -8.06 55.72 52.67
C ASN A 73 -9.38 55.82 51.91
N ASP A 74 -9.64 56.97 51.23
CA ASP A 74 -10.82 57.07 50.37
C ASP A 74 -10.58 58.16 49.26
N TRP A 75 -11.14 57.85 48.07
CA TRP A 75 -11.16 58.70 46.92
C TRP A 75 -12.55 59.31 46.70
N GLN A 76 -12.72 60.61 46.78
CA GLN A 76 -14.04 61.31 46.67
C GLN A 76 -14.42 61.57 45.21
N PHE A 77 -13.43 61.67 44.29
CA PHE A 77 -13.56 62.03 42.87
C PHE A 77 -14.16 63.41 42.62
N ASP A 78 -13.95 64.37 43.55
CA ASP A 78 -14.39 65.75 43.43
C ASP A 78 -13.30 66.66 42.84
N GLU A 79 -13.68 67.92 42.48
CA GLU A 79 -12.75 68.84 41.87
C GLU A 79 -11.61 69.22 42.83
N GLN A 80 -11.83 69.21 44.13
CA GLN A 80 -10.81 69.58 45.12
C GLN A 80 -9.73 68.48 45.18
N GLU A 81 -10.15 67.24 45.10
CA GLU A 81 -9.24 66.10 45.06
C GLU A 81 -8.42 66.05 43.77
N VAL A 82 -9.03 66.32 42.65
CA VAL A 82 -8.33 66.42 41.35
C VAL A 82 -7.26 67.54 41.37
N ALA A 83 -7.55 68.70 41.99
CA ALA A 83 -6.58 69.75 42.11
C ALA A 83 -5.38 69.36 43.01
N ILE A 84 -5.62 68.61 44.08
CA ILE A 84 -4.57 68.10 44.98
C ILE A 84 -3.72 67.05 44.24
N ILE A 85 -4.32 66.13 43.55
CA ILE A 85 -3.62 65.11 42.79
C ILE A 85 -2.75 65.66 41.67
N ARG A 86 -3.23 66.65 40.92
CA ARG A 86 -2.47 67.39 39.91
C ARG A 86 -1.26 68.06 40.52
N LYS A 87 -1.44 68.81 41.64
CA LYS A 87 -0.36 69.40 42.32
C LYS A 87 0.71 68.47 42.87
N GLN A 88 0.31 67.28 43.30
CA GLN A 88 1.21 66.26 43.76
C GLN A 88 1.95 65.54 42.61
N SER A 89 1.36 65.49 41.43
CA SER A 89 1.94 64.85 40.25
C SER A 89 2.82 65.78 39.40
N GLU A 90 2.74 67.10 39.62
CA GLU A 90 3.54 68.14 38.90
C GLU A 90 5.05 67.84 38.95
N PRO A 91 5.66 67.43 40.12
CA PRO A 91 7.09 67.19 40.18
C PRO A 91 7.49 65.82 39.57
N LEU A 92 6.53 64.93 39.14
CA LEU A 92 6.79 63.61 38.65
C LEU A 92 7.00 63.57 37.14
N ASP A 93 6.83 64.64 36.43
CA ASP A 93 6.97 64.78 34.99
C ASP A 93 6.12 63.72 34.23
N VAL A 94 4.86 63.60 34.66
CA VAL A 94 3.89 62.64 34.06
C VAL A 94 2.82 63.37 33.27
N THR A 95 2.36 62.76 32.19
CA THR A 95 1.31 63.31 31.32
C THR A 95 -0.10 63.05 31.87
N HIS A 96 -0.30 61.97 32.51
CA HIS A 96 -1.62 61.55 33.07
C HIS A 96 -1.46 60.94 34.46
N VAL A 97 -2.50 61.09 35.22
CA VAL A 97 -2.57 60.57 36.59
C VAL A 97 -3.82 59.70 36.68
N ILE A 98 -3.68 58.53 37.28
CA ILE A 98 -4.75 57.54 37.48
C ILE A 98 -4.89 57.20 38.94
N TRP A 99 -6.10 57.19 39.42
CA TRP A 99 -6.47 56.71 40.76
C TRP A 99 -7.80 56.02 40.72
N GLY A 100 -8.14 55.21 41.72
CA GLY A 100 -9.39 54.47 41.69
C GLY A 100 -9.85 53.98 43.07
N LYS A 101 -11.07 53.49 43.10
CA LYS A 101 -11.61 52.78 44.27
C LYS A 101 -12.29 51.49 43.87
N PHE A 102 -12.16 50.52 44.73
CA PHE A 102 -12.75 49.17 44.62
C PHE A 102 -13.65 48.95 45.83
N VAL A 103 -14.96 48.78 45.57
CA VAL A 103 -16.00 48.75 46.58
C VAL A 103 -16.75 47.45 46.53
N GLN A 104 -16.85 46.80 47.69
CA GLN A 104 -17.67 45.57 47.82
C GLN A 104 -19.14 45.97 47.90
N LYS A 105 -19.99 45.22 47.17
CA LYS A 105 -21.45 45.29 47.16
C LYS A 105 -22.07 43.98 47.63
N GLU A 106 -23.38 43.91 47.76
CA GLU A 106 -24.10 42.68 48.11
C GLU A 106 -23.91 41.56 47.06
N GLN A 107 -23.73 41.91 45.76
CA GLN A 107 -23.53 40.96 44.66
C GLN A 107 -22.33 41.37 43.81
N GLY A 108 -21.09 41.20 44.32
CA GLY A 108 -19.88 41.51 43.57
C GLY A 108 -19.14 42.73 44.04
N PHE A 109 -18.34 43.30 43.17
CA PHE A 109 -17.45 44.47 43.40
C PHE A 109 -17.61 45.49 42.31
N ASP A 110 -17.57 46.78 42.70
CA ASP A 110 -17.52 47.89 41.77
C ASP A 110 -16.09 48.45 41.72
N LEU A 111 -15.56 48.61 40.50
CA LEU A 111 -14.27 49.23 40.24
C LEU A 111 -14.47 50.52 39.48
N LYS A 112 -14.08 51.64 40.11
CA LYS A 112 -14.10 52.96 39.49
C LYS A 112 -12.70 53.52 39.42
N ILE A 113 -12.26 53.86 38.18
CA ILE A 113 -10.97 54.47 37.89
C ILE A 113 -11.20 55.85 37.34
N ALA A 114 -10.49 56.86 37.89
CA ALA A 114 -10.42 58.19 37.34
C ALA A 114 -9.06 58.43 36.70
N MET A 115 -9.07 59.14 35.60
CA MET A 115 -7.89 59.56 34.86
C MET A 115 -7.97 61.08 34.60
N ALA A 116 -6.93 61.79 34.92
CA ALA A 116 -6.79 63.23 34.63
C ALA A 116 -5.48 63.55 33.94
N ASP A 117 -5.51 64.53 33.07
CA ASP A 117 -4.30 65.15 32.50
C ASP A 117 -3.56 65.93 33.60
N SER A 118 -2.24 65.76 33.69
CA SER A 118 -1.44 66.42 34.74
C SER A 118 -1.13 67.91 34.43
N LEU A 119 -1.14 68.28 33.16
CA LEU A 119 -0.69 69.56 32.64
C LEU A 119 -1.82 70.52 32.27
N TYR A 120 -2.98 70.03 31.90
CA TYR A 120 -4.09 70.87 31.44
C TYR A 120 -5.33 70.74 32.34
N GLN A 121 -6.14 71.78 32.43
CA GLN A 121 -7.43 71.73 33.11
C GLN A 121 -8.51 70.96 32.30
N SER A 122 -8.18 69.86 31.72
CA SER A 122 -9.12 68.98 31.01
C SER A 122 -10.06 68.27 32.00
N SER A 123 -11.23 67.88 31.55
CA SER A 123 -12.19 67.10 32.33
C SER A 123 -11.59 65.74 32.76
N VAL A 124 -11.90 65.34 34.01
CA VAL A 124 -11.58 63.98 34.50
C VAL A 124 -12.39 62.99 33.72
N ARG A 125 -11.76 61.95 33.23
CA ARG A 125 -12.45 60.82 32.62
C ARG A 125 -12.62 59.70 33.64
N PHE A 126 -13.80 59.10 33.66
CA PHE A 126 -14.11 58.00 34.54
C PHE A 126 -14.31 56.71 33.75
N PHE A 127 -13.78 55.62 34.26
CA PHE A 127 -13.96 54.27 33.78
C PHE A 127 -14.54 53.45 34.94
N GLU A 128 -15.73 52.94 34.76
CA GLU A 128 -16.45 52.28 35.83
C GLU A 128 -17.03 50.95 35.36
N VAL A 129 -16.86 49.91 36.17
CA VAL A 129 -17.49 48.59 35.95
C VAL A 129 -18.08 48.15 37.26
N ASN A 130 -19.40 47.84 37.25
CA ASN A 130 -20.17 47.39 38.38
C ASN A 130 -20.38 45.88 38.37
N ASP A 131 -20.67 45.32 39.55
CA ASP A 131 -21.00 43.91 39.76
C ASP A 131 -19.92 42.92 39.26
N ILE A 132 -18.65 43.24 39.51
CA ILE A 132 -17.50 42.41 39.12
C ILE A 132 -17.41 41.19 40.04
N ASP A 133 -17.40 39.98 39.45
CA ASP A 133 -16.99 38.79 40.17
C ASP A 133 -15.45 38.80 40.35
N ILE A 134 -14.99 38.52 41.56
CA ILE A 134 -13.56 38.56 41.92
C ILE A 134 -12.72 37.59 41.00
N VAL A 135 -13.32 36.53 40.49
CA VAL A 135 -12.69 35.59 39.56
C VAL A 135 -12.39 36.24 38.20
N ASN A 136 -13.23 37.20 37.80
CA ASN A 136 -13.12 37.91 36.53
C ASN A 136 -12.38 39.23 36.65
N LEU A 137 -11.94 39.64 37.84
CA LEU A 137 -11.32 40.92 38.12
C LEU A 137 -10.11 41.22 37.22
N ASN A 138 -9.27 40.22 36.98
CA ASN A 138 -8.09 40.40 36.13
C ASN A 138 -8.46 40.70 34.68
N ALA A 139 -9.46 40.02 34.10
CA ALA A 139 -9.98 40.30 32.77
C ALA A 139 -10.58 41.73 32.70
N THR A 140 -11.35 42.11 33.71
CA THR A 140 -11.95 43.46 33.81
C THR A 140 -10.88 44.54 33.84
N VAL A 141 -9.82 44.38 34.65
CA VAL A 141 -8.70 45.33 34.70
C VAL A 141 -7.95 45.38 33.35
N GLN A 142 -7.84 44.29 32.66
CA GLN A 142 -7.24 44.23 31.31
C GLN A 142 -8.06 45.06 30.32
N ASP A 143 -9.37 44.91 30.28
CA ASP A 143 -10.27 45.66 29.40
C ASP A 143 -10.29 47.14 29.72
N LEU A 144 -10.31 47.53 31.01
CA LEU A 144 -10.18 48.93 31.43
C LEU A 144 -8.82 49.51 31.03
N ALA A 145 -7.74 48.79 31.20
CA ALA A 145 -6.42 49.24 30.76
C ALA A 145 -6.37 49.48 29.23
N LYS A 146 -7.03 48.63 28.45
CA LYS A 146 -7.17 48.80 26.99
C LYS A 146 -7.93 50.10 26.66
N GLN A 147 -9.04 50.35 27.33
CA GLN A 147 -9.82 51.57 27.13
C GLN A 147 -9.02 52.84 27.52
N ILE A 148 -8.33 52.80 28.65
CA ILE A 148 -7.47 53.88 29.11
C ILE A 148 -6.31 54.17 28.16
N SER A 149 -5.63 53.08 27.69
CA SER A 149 -4.54 53.21 26.71
C SER A 149 -5.01 53.84 25.40
N ASN A 150 -6.15 53.37 24.87
CA ASN A 150 -6.72 53.91 23.64
C ASN A 150 -7.08 55.39 23.77
N THR A 151 -7.60 55.77 24.92
CA THR A 151 -7.95 57.15 25.24
C THR A 151 -6.72 58.07 25.32
N ILE A 152 -5.62 57.59 25.92
CA ILE A 152 -4.37 58.34 26.11
C ILE A 152 -3.59 58.47 24.80
N LEU A 153 -3.60 57.44 23.99
CA LEU A 153 -2.87 57.39 22.73
C LEU A 153 -3.63 58.04 21.56
N ASP A 154 -4.86 58.50 21.80
CA ASP A 154 -5.77 59.09 20.81
C ASP A 154 -5.92 58.26 19.54
N ILE A 155 -5.95 56.93 19.74
CA ILE A 155 -6.08 55.95 18.64
C ILE A 155 -7.55 55.91 18.22
N PRO A 156 -7.87 56.24 16.98
CA PRO A 156 -9.26 56.16 16.51
C PRO A 156 -9.78 54.73 16.55
N VAL A 157 -11.06 54.59 16.85
CA VAL A 157 -11.76 53.30 16.94
C VAL A 157 -12.37 52.94 15.58
N ILE A 158 -12.38 51.69 15.24
CA ILE A 158 -13.03 51.20 14.02
C ILE A 158 -14.55 51.17 14.24
N ASN A 159 -15.25 52.10 13.58
CA ASN A 159 -16.71 52.20 13.66
C ASN A 159 -17.43 51.21 12.71
N GLN A 160 -16.84 50.96 11.55
CA GLN A 160 -17.42 50.10 10.54
C GLN A 160 -16.34 49.37 9.75
N ILE A 161 -16.67 48.11 9.33
CA ILE A 161 -15.88 47.32 8.40
C ILE A 161 -16.79 47.01 7.20
N VAL A 162 -16.38 47.47 6.03
CA VAL A 162 -17.09 47.30 4.75
C VAL A 162 -16.26 46.42 3.85
N ILE A 163 -16.90 45.43 3.22
CA ILE A 163 -16.29 44.62 2.17
C ILE A 163 -16.92 45.04 0.85
N GLN A 164 -16.09 45.37 -0.13
CA GLN A 164 -16.53 45.80 -1.46
C GLN A 164 -15.87 44.93 -2.57
N GLY A 165 -16.61 44.67 -3.64
CA GLY A 165 -16.10 43.90 -4.76
C GLY A 165 -16.26 42.40 -4.62
N ASN A 166 -16.86 41.92 -3.54
CA ASN A 166 -17.27 40.52 -3.40
C ASN A 166 -18.63 40.28 -4.09
N GLU A 167 -18.69 39.30 -4.98
CA GLU A 167 -19.91 38.92 -5.72
C GLU A 167 -20.47 37.57 -5.27
N ARG A 168 -19.62 36.60 -4.98
CA ARG A 168 -19.98 35.23 -4.62
C ARG A 168 -19.64 34.89 -3.17
N ILE A 169 -18.58 35.48 -2.67
CA ILE A 169 -18.16 35.24 -1.28
C ILE A 169 -18.89 36.22 -0.40
N GLU A 170 -19.66 35.74 0.55
CA GLU A 170 -20.41 36.57 1.47
C GLU A 170 -19.49 37.43 2.33
N SER A 171 -19.84 38.70 2.48
CA SER A 171 -19.09 39.65 3.32
C SER A 171 -18.90 39.15 4.75
N ASP A 172 -19.89 38.45 5.29
CA ASP A 172 -19.81 37.86 6.62
C ASP A 172 -18.84 36.70 6.74
N ALA A 173 -18.60 35.94 5.66
CA ALA A 173 -17.57 34.93 5.64
C ALA A 173 -16.16 35.53 5.70
N ILE A 174 -15.95 36.63 5.00
CA ILE A 174 -14.69 37.38 5.00
C ILE A 174 -14.45 37.99 6.41
N LYS A 175 -15.48 38.66 6.97
CA LYS A 175 -15.40 39.28 8.30
C LYS A 175 -15.12 38.28 9.41
N ARG A 176 -15.68 37.05 9.31
CA ARG A 176 -15.42 35.96 10.29
C ARG A 176 -13.99 35.42 10.24
N ALA A 177 -13.32 35.51 9.12
CA ALA A 177 -11.93 35.14 8.99
C ALA A 177 -10.95 36.16 9.62
N MET A 178 -11.37 37.42 9.71
CA MET A 178 -10.59 38.48 10.26
C MET A 178 -10.51 38.43 11.79
N LYS A 179 -9.44 38.97 12.35
CA LYS A 179 -9.25 39.12 13.80
C LYS A 179 -9.74 40.50 14.30
N THR A 180 -9.72 41.49 13.44
CA THR A 180 -10.16 42.86 13.76
C THR A 180 -11.69 42.93 13.75
N GLN A 181 -12.26 43.54 14.79
CA GLN A 181 -13.70 43.71 14.97
C GLN A 181 -14.07 45.19 15.08
N ILE A 182 -15.37 45.46 14.85
CA ILE A 182 -15.91 46.81 15.12
C ILE A 182 -15.75 47.12 16.61
N GLY A 183 -15.27 48.31 16.93
CA GLY A 183 -14.92 48.73 18.29
C GLY A 183 -13.45 48.53 18.66
N ASP A 184 -12.66 47.83 17.83
CA ASP A 184 -11.21 47.72 18.02
C ASP A 184 -10.49 49.06 17.66
N PRO A 185 -9.32 49.34 18.29
CA PRO A 185 -8.48 50.47 17.89
C PRO A 185 -7.93 50.24 16.47
N TYR A 186 -7.86 51.30 15.71
CA TYR A 186 -7.29 51.27 14.38
C TYR A 186 -5.76 51.08 14.44
N ILE A 187 -5.31 49.87 14.16
CA ILE A 187 -3.89 49.49 14.15
C ILE A 187 -3.54 48.94 12.77
N PRO A 188 -2.82 49.70 11.91
CA PRO A 188 -2.49 49.27 10.55
C PRO A 188 -1.82 47.89 10.46
N ALA A 189 -0.98 47.55 11.43
CA ALA A 189 -0.30 46.24 11.49
C ALA A 189 -1.28 45.06 11.68
N LYS A 190 -2.39 45.23 12.41
CA LYS A 190 -3.43 44.21 12.56
C LYS A 190 -4.23 44.02 11.26
N LEU A 191 -4.57 45.13 10.60
CA LEU A 191 -5.27 45.09 9.32
C LEU A 191 -4.42 44.43 8.23
N SER A 192 -3.10 44.60 8.25
CA SER A 192 -2.18 43.91 7.36
C SER A 192 -2.18 42.41 7.62
N GLN A 193 -2.33 41.95 8.87
CA GLN A 193 -2.49 40.54 9.19
C GLN A 193 -3.85 39.98 8.69
N ASP A 194 -4.90 40.77 8.84
CA ASP A 194 -6.22 40.41 8.33
C ASP A 194 -6.24 40.30 6.80
N LEU A 195 -5.55 41.21 6.11
CA LEU A 195 -5.35 41.14 4.67
C LEU A 195 -4.67 39.81 4.27
N GLU A 196 -3.62 39.43 5.00
CA GLU A 196 -2.94 38.15 4.76
C GLU A 196 -3.87 36.93 4.99
N VAL A 197 -4.68 36.98 6.04
CA VAL A 197 -5.66 35.92 6.33
C VAL A 197 -6.70 35.83 5.22
N ILE A 198 -7.26 36.98 4.77
CA ILE A 198 -8.23 37.00 3.67
C ILE A 198 -7.59 36.49 2.37
N TYR A 199 -6.33 36.87 2.09
CA TYR A 199 -5.61 36.41 0.91
C TYR A 199 -5.37 34.87 0.94
N ARG A 200 -5.05 34.36 2.13
CA ARG A 200 -4.87 32.90 2.35
C ARG A 200 -6.15 32.09 2.18
N MET A 201 -7.33 32.71 2.18
CA MET A 201 -8.58 32.02 1.83
C MET A 201 -8.56 31.48 0.38
N GLY A 202 -7.67 32.03 -0.47
CA GLY A 202 -7.44 31.56 -1.83
C GLY A 202 -8.45 32.03 -2.86
N TYR A 203 -9.49 32.78 -2.46
CA TYR A 203 -10.59 33.21 -3.32
C TYR A 203 -10.34 34.52 -4.06
N PHE A 204 -9.35 35.30 -3.63
CA PHE A 204 -9.14 36.68 -4.13
C PHE A 204 -7.85 36.81 -4.93
N ASP A 205 -7.92 37.61 -5.98
CA ASP A 205 -6.80 37.97 -6.86
C ASP A 205 -6.07 39.21 -6.34
N ASP A 206 -6.83 40.20 -5.86
CA ASP A 206 -6.31 41.41 -5.26
C ASP A 206 -7.15 41.80 -4.04
N ILE A 207 -6.50 42.36 -3.04
CA ILE A 207 -7.13 42.86 -1.82
C ILE A 207 -6.43 44.18 -1.43
N ARG A 208 -7.23 45.23 -1.27
CA ARG A 208 -6.76 46.53 -0.84
C ARG A 208 -7.55 46.99 0.36
N ILE A 209 -6.90 47.70 1.24
CA ILE A 209 -7.53 48.31 2.42
C ILE A 209 -7.51 49.80 2.25
N GLU A 210 -8.67 50.42 2.45
CA GLU A 210 -8.85 51.85 2.54
C GLU A 210 -9.43 52.21 3.91
N ALA A 211 -8.97 53.29 4.50
CA ALA A 211 -9.46 53.76 5.79
C ALA A 211 -9.97 55.20 5.63
N GLU A 212 -11.26 55.40 5.91
CA GLU A 212 -11.91 56.69 5.85
C GLU A 212 -12.21 57.20 7.26
N ASN A 213 -11.95 58.51 7.49
CA ASN A 213 -12.25 59.15 8.77
C ASN A 213 -13.75 59.45 8.86
N ASP A 214 -14.37 59.01 9.93
CA ASP A 214 -15.79 59.28 10.20
C ASP A 214 -15.95 60.67 10.86
N PRO A 215 -17.07 61.35 10.63
CA PRO A 215 -17.37 62.68 11.26
C PRO A 215 -17.36 62.62 12.78
N ASP A 216 -17.59 61.47 13.37
CA ASP A 216 -17.67 61.25 14.81
C ASP A 216 -16.34 60.83 15.46
N GLY A 217 -15.24 60.95 14.72
CA GLY A 217 -13.89 60.70 15.21
C GLY A 217 -13.40 59.27 15.21
N GLY A 218 -14.14 58.35 14.60
CA GLY A 218 -13.71 56.97 14.34
C GLY A 218 -13.22 56.75 12.92
N GLN A 219 -13.02 55.49 12.55
CA GLN A 219 -12.63 55.13 11.18
C GLN A 219 -13.52 54.01 10.61
N THR A 220 -13.91 54.16 9.34
CA THR A 220 -14.49 53.12 8.52
C THR A 220 -13.40 52.45 7.70
N ILE A 221 -13.24 51.12 7.86
CA ILE A 221 -12.28 50.31 7.11
C ILE A 221 -12.97 49.61 5.95
N ILE A 222 -12.49 49.88 4.74
CA ILE A 222 -13.05 49.31 3.50
C ILE A 222 -12.02 48.32 2.94
N PHE A 223 -12.41 47.05 2.86
CA PHE A 223 -11.64 46.02 2.14
C PHE A 223 -12.18 45.90 0.73
N HIS A 224 -11.42 46.36 -0.25
CA HIS A 224 -11.70 46.15 -1.66
C HIS A 224 -11.14 44.80 -2.06
N VAL A 225 -11.98 43.87 -2.37
CA VAL A 225 -11.58 42.55 -2.80
C VAL A 225 -11.92 42.32 -4.27
N LYS A 226 -11.02 41.64 -4.99
CA LYS A 226 -11.28 41.19 -6.35
C LYS A 226 -11.26 39.68 -6.36
N GLU A 227 -12.42 39.05 -6.58
CA GLU A 227 -12.54 37.60 -6.62
C GLU A 227 -11.82 37.03 -7.83
N LYS A 228 -11.16 35.88 -7.65
CA LYS A 228 -10.62 35.09 -8.75
C LYS A 228 -11.76 34.54 -9.61
N PRO A 229 -11.59 34.45 -10.94
CA PRO A 229 -12.62 33.88 -11.79
C PRO A 229 -12.85 32.40 -11.50
N THR A 230 -14.05 31.91 -11.82
CA THR A 230 -14.35 30.49 -11.81
C THR A 230 -14.16 29.88 -13.18
N ILE A 231 -13.79 28.62 -13.18
CA ILE A 231 -13.60 27.84 -14.39
C ILE A 231 -14.97 27.46 -14.95
N TYR A 232 -15.35 28.08 -16.06
CA TYR A 232 -16.59 27.77 -16.76
C TYR A 232 -16.49 26.48 -17.56
N LYS A 233 -15.37 26.30 -18.32
CA LYS A 233 -15.15 25.15 -19.16
C LYS A 233 -13.66 24.86 -19.33
N ILE A 234 -13.35 23.57 -19.43
CA ILE A 234 -12.00 23.09 -19.71
C ILE A 234 -12.02 22.45 -21.10
N HIS A 235 -11.14 22.91 -21.97
CA HIS A 235 -10.91 22.36 -23.29
C HIS A 235 -9.53 21.73 -23.36
N ILE A 236 -9.44 20.58 -24.00
CA ILE A 236 -8.19 19.88 -24.27
C ILE A 236 -8.04 19.80 -25.80
N LYS A 237 -6.91 20.23 -26.31
CA LYS A 237 -6.65 20.25 -27.76
C LYS A 237 -5.27 19.70 -28.07
N GLY A 238 -5.14 18.97 -29.19
CA GLY A 238 -3.86 18.43 -29.66
C GLY A 238 -3.50 17.06 -29.08
N ASN A 239 -4.43 16.45 -28.34
CA ASN A 239 -4.31 15.09 -27.82
C ASN A 239 -4.73 14.08 -28.89
N SER A 240 -3.82 13.19 -29.29
CA SER A 240 -4.10 12.08 -30.21
C SER A 240 -3.72 10.72 -29.57
N VAL A 241 -2.83 10.72 -28.59
CA VAL A 241 -2.34 9.54 -27.88
C VAL A 241 -3.28 9.09 -26.77
N PHE A 242 -3.91 10.04 -26.11
CA PHE A 242 -4.89 9.80 -25.06
C PHE A 242 -6.22 10.47 -25.40
N ASP A 243 -7.30 9.79 -25.08
CA ASP A 243 -8.65 10.36 -25.16
C ASP A 243 -8.81 11.50 -24.15
N GLU A 244 -9.68 12.46 -24.49
CA GLU A 244 -9.96 13.62 -23.64
C GLU A 244 -10.43 13.21 -22.24
N GLU A 245 -11.24 12.16 -22.13
CA GLU A 245 -11.76 11.63 -20.87
C GLU A 245 -10.62 11.19 -19.94
N LYS A 246 -9.64 10.46 -20.47
CA LYS A 246 -8.48 10.00 -19.71
C LYS A 246 -7.58 11.13 -19.22
N ILE A 247 -7.45 12.20 -20.02
CA ILE A 247 -6.71 13.40 -19.58
C ILE A 247 -7.50 14.12 -18.49
N ARG A 248 -8.83 14.19 -18.62
CA ARG A 248 -9.69 14.78 -17.58
C ARG A 248 -9.63 14.06 -16.24
N GLU A 249 -9.51 12.74 -16.26
CA GLU A 249 -9.32 11.93 -15.04
C GLU A 249 -7.99 12.21 -14.34
N SER A 250 -6.97 12.65 -15.08
CA SER A 250 -5.64 12.92 -14.53
C SER A 250 -5.49 14.32 -13.93
N ILE A 251 -6.43 15.23 -14.20
CA ILE A 251 -6.41 16.61 -13.71
C ILE A 251 -7.37 16.80 -12.53
N ASP A 252 -6.94 17.58 -11.52
CA ASP A 252 -7.74 17.85 -10.33
C ASP A 252 -8.66 19.07 -10.48
N ILE A 253 -8.40 19.95 -11.46
CA ILE A 253 -9.25 21.11 -11.71
C ILE A 253 -10.54 20.68 -12.40
N SER A 254 -11.67 21.24 -11.92
CA SER A 254 -13.00 20.93 -12.42
C SER A 254 -13.77 22.19 -12.80
N MET A 255 -14.84 22.02 -13.60
CA MET A 255 -15.78 23.11 -13.90
C MET A 255 -16.45 23.59 -12.60
N GLY A 256 -16.54 24.91 -12.42
CA GLY A 256 -17.10 25.55 -11.23
C GLY A 256 -16.08 25.80 -10.13
N SER A 257 -14.87 25.25 -10.18
CA SER A 257 -13.80 25.56 -9.24
C SER A 257 -13.18 26.94 -9.52
N ILE A 258 -12.53 27.51 -8.52
CA ILE A 258 -11.86 28.80 -8.62
C ILE A 258 -10.55 28.64 -9.38
N LEU A 259 -10.26 29.55 -10.28
CA LEU A 259 -9.02 29.52 -11.03
C LEU A 259 -7.83 29.86 -10.14
N ASN A 260 -6.94 28.90 -10.01
CA ASN A 260 -5.64 29.08 -9.40
C ASN A 260 -4.54 28.71 -10.40
N ILE A 261 -3.67 29.63 -10.72
CA ILE A 261 -2.59 29.42 -11.69
C ILE A 261 -1.61 28.33 -11.25
N TYR A 262 -1.38 28.19 -9.94
CA TYR A 262 -0.54 27.11 -9.42
C TYR A 262 -1.14 25.74 -9.70
N ASP A 263 -2.46 25.57 -9.50
CA ASP A 263 -3.15 24.33 -9.79
C ASP A 263 -3.11 24.03 -11.30
N VAL A 264 -3.24 25.04 -12.16
CA VAL A 264 -3.10 24.88 -13.60
C VAL A 264 -1.70 24.37 -13.97
N GLN A 265 -0.64 24.91 -13.36
CA GLN A 265 0.74 24.47 -13.59
C GLN A 265 0.97 23.04 -13.09
N GLU A 266 0.41 22.68 -11.93
CA GLU A 266 0.48 21.33 -11.42
C GLU A 266 -0.20 20.34 -12.35
N ASN A 267 -1.40 20.69 -12.84
CA ASN A 267 -2.12 19.86 -13.80
C ASN A 267 -1.40 19.73 -15.16
N ILE A 268 -0.74 20.77 -15.63
CA ILE A 268 0.17 20.67 -16.78
C ILE A 268 1.25 19.62 -16.53
N SER A 269 1.89 19.68 -15.36
CA SER A 269 2.94 18.72 -14.99
C SER A 269 2.41 17.28 -14.94
N ARG A 270 1.18 17.08 -14.48
CA ARG A 270 0.51 15.75 -14.47
C ARG A 270 0.24 15.24 -15.88
N ILE A 271 -0.30 16.11 -16.76
CA ILE A 271 -0.51 15.75 -18.16
C ILE A 271 0.83 15.39 -18.81
N GLU A 272 1.87 16.19 -18.62
CA GLU A 272 3.20 15.88 -19.15
C GLU A 272 3.75 14.56 -18.61
N ALA A 273 3.59 14.28 -17.31
CA ALA A 273 4.02 13.02 -16.69
C ALA A 273 3.33 11.82 -17.36
N MET A 274 2.01 11.88 -17.55
CA MET A 274 1.23 10.84 -18.22
C MET A 274 1.73 10.54 -19.66
N TYR A 275 2.09 11.59 -20.40
CA TYR A 275 2.67 11.42 -21.73
C TYR A 275 4.11 10.87 -21.72
N LYS A 276 4.92 11.28 -20.73
CA LYS A 276 6.29 10.78 -20.52
C LYS A 276 6.29 9.27 -20.23
N GLU A 277 5.30 8.75 -19.52
CA GLU A 277 5.12 7.28 -19.32
C GLU A 277 4.94 6.51 -20.63
N LYS A 278 4.42 7.18 -21.67
CA LYS A 278 4.28 6.63 -23.03
C LYS A 278 5.43 7.01 -23.97
N ASN A 279 6.56 7.50 -23.40
CA ASN A 279 7.78 7.93 -24.11
C ASN A 279 7.66 9.22 -24.93
N TYR A 280 6.72 10.08 -24.63
CA TYR A 280 6.62 11.40 -25.24
C TYR A 280 7.35 12.45 -24.39
N HIS A 281 8.67 12.30 -24.21
CA HIS A 281 9.48 13.17 -23.34
C HIS A 281 9.64 14.60 -23.86
N ASN A 282 9.38 14.85 -25.15
CA ASN A 282 9.40 16.18 -25.77
C ASN A 282 7.99 16.82 -25.78
N ILE A 283 7.05 16.29 -25.01
CA ILE A 283 5.73 16.88 -24.82
C ILE A 283 5.83 18.34 -24.38
N LYS A 284 4.96 19.17 -24.89
CA LYS A 284 4.72 20.52 -24.36
C LYS A 284 3.24 20.70 -24.14
N VAL A 285 2.90 21.19 -22.97
CA VAL A 285 1.53 21.51 -22.61
C VAL A 285 1.50 22.99 -22.24
N ASP A 286 0.85 23.79 -23.05
CA ASP A 286 0.59 25.18 -22.81
C ASP A 286 -0.88 25.36 -22.43
N TYR A 287 -1.22 26.50 -21.81
CA TYR A 287 -2.61 26.80 -21.53
C TYR A 287 -2.98 28.21 -22.01
N GLU A 288 -4.24 28.36 -22.35
CA GLU A 288 -4.84 29.67 -22.66
C GLU A 288 -6.05 29.90 -21.77
N LEU A 289 -6.16 31.12 -21.24
CA LEU A 289 -7.29 31.59 -20.47
C LEU A 289 -8.11 32.53 -21.37
N LYS A 290 -9.41 32.34 -21.37
CA LYS A 290 -10.35 33.21 -22.06
C LYS A 290 -11.42 33.68 -21.08
N ASP A 291 -11.34 34.98 -20.72
CA ASP A 291 -12.29 35.58 -19.80
C ASP A 291 -13.68 35.67 -20.44
N ARG A 292 -14.69 35.51 -19.59
CA ARG A 292 -16.09 35.63 -19.87
C ARG A 292 -16.77 36.62 -18.91
N GLU A 293 -17.99 36.98 -19.22
CA GLU A 293 -18.85 37.75 -18.32
C GLU A 293 -19.07 37.00 -16.99
N HIS A 294 -19.45 37.72 -15.94
CA HIS A 294 -19.74 37.18 -14.60
C HIS A 294 -18.52 36.52 -13.93
N ASN A 295 -17.33 37.10 -14.07
CA ASN A 295 -16.09 36.64 -13.46
C ASN A 295 -15.81 35.14 -13.69
N GLN A 296 -15.99 34.68 -14.93
CA GLN A 296 -15.77 33.30 -15.40
C GLN A 296 -14.62 33.24 -16.41
N THR A 297 -13.94 32.11 -16.47
CA THR A 297 -12.83 31.89 -17.41
C THR A 297 -12.93 30.49 -18.03
N GLU A 298 -12.66 30.37 -19.31
CA GLU A 298 -12.42 29.09 -20.00
C GLU A 298 -10.93 28.81 -20.03
N ILE A 299 -10.56 27.57 -19.71
CA ILE A 299 -9.18 27.08 -19.81
C ILE A 299 -9.08 26.17 -21.03
N THR A 300 -8.09 26.42 -21.87
CA THR A 300 -7.75 25.52 -22.97
C THR A 300 -6.33 25.00 -22.76
N PHE A 301 -6.17 23.71 -22.52
CA PHE A 301 -4.88 23.04 -22.55
C PHE A 301 -4.53 22.72 -24.00
N LYS A 302 -3.39 23.26 -24.45
CA LYS A 302 -2.84 23.00 -25.79
C LYS A 302 -1.70 22.02 -25.68
N ILE A 303 -1.91 20.81 -26.16
CA ILE A 303 -0.97 19.71 -26.09
C ILE A 303 -0.22 19.63 -27.42
N THR A 304 1.08 19.67 -27.38
CA THR A 304 1.95 19.40 -28.52
C THR A 304 2.72 18.11 -28.23
N GLU A 305 2.22 17.00 -28.74
CA GLU A 305 2.68 15.64 -28.36
C GLU A 305 4.11 15.36 -28.85
N ASN A 306 4.50 15.91 -29.98
CA ASN A 306 5.74 15.58 -30.68
C ASN A 306 5.87 14.06 -30.94
N SER A 307 7.08 13.57 -31.21
CA SER A 307 7.33 12.15 -31.47
C SER A 307 7.82 11.41 -30.22
N LYS A 308 7.56 10.09 -30.16
CA LYS A 308 8.15 9.22 -29.14
C LYS A 308 9.66 9.29 -29.21
N VAL A 309 10.28 9.33 -28.06
CA VAL A 309 11.74 9.26 -27.91
C VAL A 309 12.15 8.00 -27.18
N TYR A 310 13.24 7.39 -27.60
CA TYR A 310 13.71 6.13 -27.03
C TYR A 310 15.19 6.25 -26.66
N ILE A 311 15.59 5.49 -25.65
CA ILE A 311 16.99 5.35 -25.26
C ILE A 311 17.74 4.72 -26.44
N ARG A 312 18.63 5.49 -27.04
CA ARG A 312 19.48 5.08 -28.16
C ARG A 312 20.82 4.58 -27.70
N GLN A 313 21.37 5.19 -26.67
CA GLN A 313 22.69 4.88 -26.16
C GLN A 313 22.81 5.15 -24.67
N ILE A 314 23.42 4.21 -23.96
CA ILE A 314 23.83 4.33 -22.56
C ILE A 314 25.35 4.20 -22.53
N THR A 315 26.03 5.27 -22.17
CA THR A 315 27.51 5.32 -22.12
C THR A 315 27.97 5.33 -20.66
N PHE A 316 28.91 4.46 -20.35
CA PHE A 316 29.55 4.43 -19.03
C PHE A 316 30.96 5.00 -19.16
N ILE A 317 31.33 5.88 -18.24
CA ILE A 317 32.68 6.51 -18.23
C ILE A 317 33.40 6.10 -16.97
N GLY A 318 34.55 5.44 -17.10
CA GLY A 318 35.40 5.04 -15.97
C GLY A 318 35.26 3.58 -15.53
N ASN A 319 34.38 2.83 -16.18
CA ASN A 319 34.29 1.38 -16.06
C ASN A 319 35.48 0.71 -16.75
N LYS A 320 36.28 -0.03 -16.01
CA LYS A 320 37.47 -0.75 -16.53
C LYS A 320 37.30 -2.26 -16.49
N ASP A 321 36.67 -2.74 -15.41
CA ASP A 321 36.55 -4.17 -15.11
C ASP A 321 35.27 -4.79 -15.63
N TYR A 322 34.25 -3.96 -15.95
CA TYR A 322 33.00 -4.39 -16.55
C TYR A 322 32.75 -3.71 -17.89
N THR A 323 32.27 -4.47 -18.85
CA THR A 323 31.84 -3.94 -20.13
C THR A 323 30.51 -3.17 -20.02
N GLU A 324 30.29 -2.19 -20.88
CA GLU A 324 29.03 -1.43 -20.95
C GLU A 324 27.82 -2.36 -21.01
N ARG A 325 27.89 -3.41 -21.83
CA ARG A 325 26.78 -4.39 -21.96
C ARG A 325 26.51 -5.19 -20.69
N GLN A 326 27.54 -5.45 -19.85
CA GLN A 326 27.34 -6.11 -18.56
C GLN A 326 26.64 -5.18 -17.57
N LEU A 327 27.03 -3.91 -17.55
CA LEU A 327 26.43 -2.89 -16.70
C LEU A 327 24.99 -2.56 -17.10
N GLU A 328 24.74 -2.42 -18.40
CA GLU A 328 23.41 -2.17 -18.95
C GLU A 328 22.40 -3.28 -18.57
N LYS A 329 22.81 -4.55 -18.61
CA LYS A 329 21.95 -5.66 -18.18
C LYS A 329 21.49 -5.60 -16.72
N LEU A 330 22.20 -4.86 -15.89
CA LEU A 330 21.82 -4.65 -14.50
C LEU A 330 20.76 -3.55 -14.35
N MET A 331 20.55 -2.74 -15.37
CA MET A 331 19.64 -1.60 -15.35
C MET A 331 18.23 -2.00 -15.79
N TYR A 332 17.24 -1.30 -15.26
CA TYR A 332 15.87 -1.35 -15.79
C TYR A 332 15.76 -0.57 -17.09
N ASN A 333 16.40 0.62 -17.13
CA ASN A 333 16.48 1.41 -18.35
C ASN A 333 17.55 0.81 -19.26
N GLN A 334 17.13 0.34 -20.43
CA GLN A 334 18.00 -0.31 -21.42
C GLN A 334 17.86 0.33 -22.78
N GLU A 335 18.85 0.16 -23.65
CA GLU A 335 18.79 0.62 -25.03
C GLU A 335 17.66 -0.08 -25.81
N LYS A 336 17.13 0.60 -26.82
CA LYS A 336 16.10 0.04 -27.69
C LYS A 336 16.66 -1.13 -28.51
N GLY A 337 16.20 -2.35 -28.21
CA GLY A 337 16.57 -3.58 -28.88
C GLY A 337 15.55 -4.04 -29.94
N PHE A 338 15.87 -5.12 -30.64
CA PHE A 338 14.96 -5.72 -31.64
C PHE A 338 13.64 -6.22 -31.01
N TRP A 339 13.70 -6.75 -29.78
CA TRP A 339 12.56 -7.28 -29.05
C TRP A 339 11.80 -6.23 -28.21
N SER A 340 12.13 -4.95 -28.37
CA SER A 340 11.51 -3.86 -27.61
C SER A 340 10.00 -3.69 -27.87
N PHE A 341 9.47 -4.35 -28.88
CA PHE A 341 8.03 -4.42 -29.11
C PHE A 341 7.30 -5.25 -28.03
N PHE A 342 7.97 -6.29 -27.53
CA PHE A 342 7.42 -7.17 -26.47
C PHE A 342 7.96 -6.82 -25.08
N THR A 343 9.04 -6.04 -25.01
CA THR A 343 9.67 -5.59 -23.76
C THR A 343 9.55 -4.08 -23.66
N SER A 344 9.66 -3.53 -22.47
CA SER A 344 9.72 -2.08 -22.28
C SER A 344 11.11 -1.49 -22.53
N SER A 345 12.06 -2.25 -23.13
CA SER A 345 13.40 -1.77 -23.44
C SER A 345 13.37 -0.59 -24.43
N GLY A 346 14.18 0.40 -24.19
CA GLY A 346 14.20 1.66 -24.92
C GLY A 346 13.35 2.76 -24.30
N ASN A 347 12.54 2.47 -23.30
CA ASN A 347 11.73 3.46 -22.59
C ASN A 347 12.57 4.09 -21.47
N LEU A 348 12.45 5.40 -21.29
CA LEU A 348 13.05 6.10 -20.16
C LEU A 348 12.04 6.20 -19.01
N ASP A 349 12.38 5.59 -17.90
CA ASP A 349 11.71 5.76 -16.62
C ASP A 349 12.68 6.46 -15.66
N SER A 350 12.38 7.72 -15.36
CA SER A 350 13.27 8.56 -14.55
C SER A 350 13.38 8.09 -13.10
N GLU A 351 12.32 7.50 -12.53
CA GLU A 351 12.34 6.96 -11.17
C GLU A 351 13.20 5.70 -11.12
N LYS A 352 13.01 4.80 -12.07
CA LYS A 352 13.84 3.60 -12.19
C LYS A 352 15.30 3.91 -12.52
N LEU A 353 15.58 5.03 -13.17
CA LEU A 353 16.96 5.43 -13.45
C LEU A 353 17.75 5.74 -12.17
N GLN A 354 17.10 6.29 -11.16
CA GLN A 354 17.67 6.46 -9.82
C GLN A 354 17.97 5.10 -9.16
N HIS A 355 17.04 4.15 -9.30
CA HIS A 355 17.26 2.78 -8.84
C HIS A 355 18.38 2.07 -9.60
N ASP A 356 18.55 2.37 -10.90
CA ASP A 356 19.62 1.80 -11.69
C ASP A 356 21.01 2.22 -11.18
N VAL A 357 21.16 3.48 -10.76
CA VAL A 357 22.39 3.95 -10.10
C VAL A 357 22.70 3.14 -8.86
N MET A 358 21.70 2.93 -8.01
CA MET A 358 21.87 2.11 -6.79
C MET A 358 22.19 0.65 -7.10
N ARG A 359 21.57 0.08 -8.14
CA ARG A 359 21.87 -1.30 -8.58
C ARG A 359 23.29 -1.44 -9.10
N LEU A 360 23.75 -0.50 -9.92
CA LEU A 360 25.12 -0.46 -10.40
C LEU A 360 26.11 -0.33 -9.24
N GLN A 361 25.88 0.59 -8.33
CA GLN A 361 26.74 0.77 -7.15
C GLN A 361 26.76 -0.47 -6.25
N ASN A 362 25.61 -1.08 -6.00
CA ASN A 362 25.54 -2.32 -5.25
C ASN A 362 26.26 -3.48 -5.95
N HIS A 363 26.16 -3.55 -7.29
CA HIS A 363 26.91 -4.55 -8.06
C HIS A 363 28.42 -4.41 -7.83
N TYR A 364 28.96 -3.20 -7.91
CA TYR A 364 30.39 -2.98 -7.63
C TYR A 364 30.74 -3.33 -6.18
N HIS A 365 29.92 -2.89 -5.20
CA HIS A 365 30.15 -3.20 -3.79
C HIS A 365 30.06 -4.70 -3.47
N ASN A 366 29.29 -5.45 -4.24
CA ASN A 366 29.16 -6.91 -4.09
C ASN A 366 30.23 -7.70 -4.86
N ASN A 367 31.07 -7.01 -5.65
CA ASN A 367 32.15 -7.61 -6.39
C ASN A 367 33.53 -7.11 -5.97
N GLY A 368 33.65 -6.60 -4.74
CA GLY A 368 34.91 -6.23 -4.12
C GLY A 368 35.28 -4.74 -4.19
N TYR A 369 34.53 -3.90 -4.87
CA TYR A 369 34.88 -2.49 -5.06
C TYR A 369 34.22 -1.62 -3.99
N ILE A 370 34.72 -1.67 -2.77
CA ILE A 370 34.15 -0.99 -1.60
C ILE A 370 34.09 0.54 -1.76
N ASP A 371 35.02 1.13 -2.50
CA ASP A 371 35.11 2.56 -2.74
C ASP A 371 34.41 2.99 -4.05
N ALA A 372 33.74 2.07 -4.73
CA ALA A 372 33.03 2.38 -5.97
C ALA A 372 31.96 3.45 -5.78
N ARG A 373 31.94 4.40 -6.71
CA ARG A 373 30.92 5.46 -6.74
C ARG A 373 30.35 5.56 -8.13
N VAL A 374 29.04 5.51 -8.22
CA VAL A 374 28.28 5.73 -9.46
C VAL A 374 27.68 7.12 -9.36
N GLY A 375 28.03 7.99 -10.31
CA GLY A 375 27.51 9.36 -10.36
C GLY A 375 26.08 9.41 -10.89
N GLU A 376 25.45 10.57 -10.74
CA GLU A 376 24.12 10.81 -11.28
C GLU A 376 24.12 10.72 -12.81
N PRO A 377 23.11 10.08 -13.41
CA PRO A 377 22.99 9.94 -14.85
C PRO A 377 22.77 11.29 -15.52
N GLN A 378 23.54 11.59 -16.55
CA GLN A 378 23.31 12.74 -17.41
C GLN A 378 22.41 12.31 -18.57
N VAL A 379 21.18 12.80 -18.61
CA VAL A 379 20.20 12.48 -19.64
C VAL A 379 20.11 13.63 -20.64
N VAL A 380 20.38 13.35 -21.90
CA VAL A 380 20.25 14.30 -23.01
C VAL A 380 19.14 13.81 -23.95
N ILE A 381 18.04 14.58 -23.98
CA ILE A 381 16.90 14.28 -24.84
C ILE A 381 17.06 15.07 -26.16
N LYS A 382 17.20 14.36 -27.28
CA LYS A 382 17.21 14.88 -28.65
C LYS A 382 15.82 14.67 -29.27
N LYS A 383 15.59 15.17 -30.49
CA LYS A 383 14.28 15.11 -31.15
C LYS A 383 13.61 13.71 -31.14
N THR A 384 14.39 12.64 -31.34
CA THR A 384 13.88 11.26 -31.41
C THR A 384 14.66 10.26 -30.56
N GLN A 385 15.66 10.71 -29.82
CA GLN A 385 16.63 9.85 -29.13
C GLN A 385 16.97 10.40 -27.75
N ILE A 386 17.23 9.47 -26.82
CA ILE A 386 17.74 9.76 -25.49
C ILE A 386 19.14 9.14 -25.40
N GLU A 387 20.08 9.93 -24.92
CA GLU A 387 21.42 9.50 -24.58
C GLU A 387 21.61 9.65 -23.07
N ILE A 388 22.09 8.60 -22.44
CA ILE A 388 22.34 8.56 -21.00
C ILE A 388 23.83 8.34 -20.77
N THR A 389 24.45 9.19 -19.96
CA THR A 389 25.86 9.04 -19.60
C THR A 389 25.99 8.89 -18.09
N ILE A 390 26.63 7.81 -17.65
CA ILE A 390 26.84 7.48 -16.24
C ILE A 390 28.34 7.43 -15.97
N LYS A 391 28.81 8.24 -15.01
CA LYS A 391 30.21 8.26 -14.58
C LYS A 391 30.40 7.30 -13.43
N ILE A 392 31.43 6.44 -13.54
CA ILE A 392 31.74 5.43 -12.54
C ILE A 392 33.21 5.63 -12.10
N VAL A 393 33.42 5.58 -10.80
CA VAL A 393 34.76 5.49 -10.19
C VAL A 393 34.81 4.15 -9.46
N GLU A 394 35.48 3.17 -10.05
CA GLU A 394 35.48 1.79 -9.52
C GLU A 394 36.27 1.65 -8.21
N GLY A 395 37.38 2.33 -8.11
CA GLY A 395 38.30 2.16 -7.00
C GLY A 395 39.15 0.88 -7.11
N LYS A 396 39.67 0.40 -5.97
CA LYS A 396 40.40 -0.87 -5.91
C LYS A 396 39.48 -2.02 -5.57
N LYS A 397 39.82 -3.21 -6.07
CA LYS A 397 39.11 -4.45 -5.70
C LYS A 397 39.73 -5.04 -4.44
N TYR A 398 38.87 -5.35 -3.47
CA TYR A 398 39.27 -5.91 -2.18
C TYR A 398 38.76 -7.33 -2.00
N HIS A 399 39.54 -8.12 -1.29
CA HIS A 399 39.22 -9.46 -0.84
C HIS A 399 38.85 -9.44 0.64
N VAL A 400 38.13 -10.46 1.08
CA VAL A 400 37.83 -10.64 2.49
C VAL A 400 39.16 -10.99 3.22
N GLY A 401 39.45 -10.24 4.27
CA GLY A 401 40.58 -10.47 5.16
C GLY A 401 40.16 -11.27 6.39
N GLU A 402 40.55 -10.80 7.57
CA GLU A 402 40.15 -11.40 8.84
C GLU A 402 38.69 -11.03 9.18
N ILE A 403 37.91 -12.03 9.62
CA ILE A 403 36.55 -11.85 10.14
C ILE A 403 36.56 -12.19 11.61
N ASP A 404 36.07 -11.27 12.43
CA ASP A 404 36.03 -11.43 13.87
C ASP A 404 34.70 -10.99 14.48
N ILE A 405 34.37 -11.49 15.65
CA ILE A 405 33.19 -11.09 16.45
C ILE A 405 33.69 -10.73 17.87
N THR A 406 33.25 -9.58 18.37
CA THR A 406 33.63 -9.06 19.69
C THR A 406 32.41 -8.53 20.44
N GLY A 407 32.51 -8.38 21.74
CA GLY A 407 31.44 -7.92 22.64
C GLY A 407 30.73 -9.05 23.34
N ASP A 408 29.44 -8.93 23.56
CA ASP A 408 28.64 -9.88 24.34
C ASP A 408 28.20 -11.06 23.46
N LEU A 409 28.76 -12.25 23.71
CA LEU A 409 28.51 -13.44 22.89
C LEU A 409 27.52 -14.38 23.57
N ILE A 410 26.45 -14.78 22.88
CA ILE A 410 25.46 -15.76 23.38
C ILE A 410 25.76 -17.20 22.95
N LEU A 411 26.68 -17.39 22.03
CA LEU A 411 27.22 -18.69 21.60
C LEU A 411 28.73 -18.62 21.55
N PRO A 412 29.46 -19.77 21.57
CA PRO A 412 30.89 -19.79 21.33
C PRO A 412 31.28 -19.06 20.04
N LYS A 413 32.31 -18.24 20.11
CA LYS A 413 32.77 -17.38 19.02
C LYS A 413 32.94 -18.14 17.69
N GLU A 414 33.60 -19.29 17.80
CA GLU A 414 33.89 -20.15 16.63
C GLU A 414 32.62 -20.60 15.94
N LYS A 415 31.60 -20.97 16.73
CA LYS A 415 30.30 -21.40 16.22
C LYS A 415 29.55 -20.24 15.54
N MET A 416 29.62 -19.05 16.13
CA MET A 416 29.01 -17.86 15.52
C MET A 416 29.69 -17.50 14.20
N LEU A 417 31.02 -17.55 14.15
CA LEU A 417 31.81 -17.31 12.95
C LEU A 417 31.51 -18.32 11.83
N GLU A 418 31.21 -19.58 12.14
CA GLU A 418 30.83 -20.61 11.16
C GLU A 418 29.49 -20.33 10.49
N LEU A 419 28.59 -19.63 11.15
CA LEU A 419 27.27 -19.32 10.66
C LEU A 419 27.23 -18.08 9.76
N LEU A 420 28.33 -17.29 9.69
CA LEU A 420 28.38 -16.09 8.88
C LEU A 420 28.57 -16.43 7.40
N GLN A 421 27.79 -15.78 6.53
CA GLN A 421 27.87 -15.92 5.09
C GLN A 421 29.20 -15.40 4.55
N LEU A 422 29.69 -14.29 5.10
CA LEU A 422 30.93 -13.65 4.66
C LEU A 422 32.14 -14.58 4.80
N LYS A 423 32.15 -15.53 5.73
CA LYS A 423 33.22 -16.51 5.92
C LYS A 423 33.44 -17.42 4.71
N SER A 424 32.41 -17.65 3.91
CA SER A 424 32.48 -18.45 2.69
C SER A 424 32.96 -17.65 1.47
N GLU A 425 33.07 -16.32 1.60
CA GLU A 425 33.39 -15.43 0.51
C GLU A 425 34.89 -15.13 0.41
N THR A 426 35.40 -15.12 -0.81
CA THR A 426 36.79 -14.73 -1.09
C THR A 426 36.92 -13.26 -1.45
N ILE A 427 35.88 -12.68 -2.04
CA ILE A 427 35.81 -11.30 -2.48
C ILE A 427 34.87 -10.55 -1.53
N TYR A 428 35.22 -9.30 -1.19
CA TYR A 428 34.37 -8.46 -0.38
C TYR A 428 32.98 -8.30 -1.03
N LYS A 429 31.91 -8.59 -0.26
CA LYS A 429 30.51 -8.41 -0.65
C LYS A 429 29.77 -7.66 0.44
N ARG A 430 29.28 -6.47 0.09
CA ARG A 430 28.47 -5.67 1.03
C ARG A 430 27.18 -6.37 1.42
N GLU A 431 26.59 -7.10 0.51
CA GLU A 431 25.36 -7.87 0.75
C GLU A 431 25.55 -8.95 1.80
N SER A 432 26.66 -9.72 1.75
CA SER A 432 26.95 -10.74 2.77
C SER A 432 27.14 -10.14 4.17
N ILE A 433 27.74 -8.94 4.26
CA ILE A 433 27.80 -8.23 5.57
C ILE A 433 26.41 -7.87 6.06
N ARG A 434 25.51 -7.40 5.19
CA ARG A 434 24.13 -7.07 5.56
C ARG A 434 23.35 -8.32 5.96
N GLU A 435 23.55 -9.41 5.27
CA GLU A 435 22.96 -10.72 5.62
C GLU A 435 23.45 -11.21 6.98
N ASP A 436 24.75 -11.11 7.24
CA ASP A 436 25.35 -11.46 8.54
C ASP A 436 24.79 -10.58 9.66
N LEU A 437 24.70 -9.26 9.45
CA LEU A 437 24.07 -8.36 10.43
C LEU A 437 22.61 -8.73 10.70
N THR A 438 21.86 -9.03 9.65
CA THR A 438 20.46 -9.46 9.79
C THR A 438 20.38 -10.77 10.55
N PHE A 439 21.23 -11.73 10.22
CA PHE A 439 21.30 -13.02 10.88
C PHE A 439 21.66 -12.87 12.38
N LEU A 440 22.71 -12.09 12.70
CA LEU A 440 23.10 -11.83 14.07
C LEU A 440 21.99 -11.10 14.86
N THR A 441 21.37 -10.09 14.26
CA THR A 441 20.24 -9.37 14.88
C THR A 441 19.06 -10.31 15.14
N ASP A 442 18.73 -11.19 14.19
CA ASP A 442 17.68 -12.18 14.36
C ASP A 442 18.05 -13.23 15.42
N LEU A 443 19.33 -13.64 15.49
CA LEU A 443 19.83 -14.58 16.50
C LEU A 443 19.67 -14.00 17.91
N TYR A 444 20.12 -12.76 18.14
CA TYR A 444 19.98 -12.08 19.43
C TYR A 444 18.53 -11.74 19.74
N GLY A 445 17.78 -11.25 18.75
CA GLY A 445 16.36 -11.00 18.89
C GLY A 445 15.57 -12.24 19.32
N ASN A 446 15.90 -13.42 18.76
CA ASN A 446 15.25 -14.68 19.15
C ASN A 446 15.68 -15.18 20.55
N ALA A 447 16.80 -14.71 21.03
CA ALA A 447 17.23 -14.95 22.41
C ALA A 447 16.65 -13.90 23.40
N GLY A 448 15.76 -13.04 22.96
CA GLY A 448 15.08 -12.04 23.78
C GLY A 448 15.76 -10.68 23.86
N TYR A 449 16.85 -10.46 23.17
CA TYR A 449 17.61 -9.20 23.21
C TYR A 449 17.09 -8.22 22.13
N ALA A 450 15.95 -7.61 22.39
CA ALA A 450 15.25 -6.72 21.44
C ALA A 450 16.06 -5.46 21.07
N PHE A 451 16.95 -5.03 21.95
CA PHE A 451 17.78 -3.83 21.80
C PHE A 451 19.26 -4.15 21.60
N ALA A 452 19.55 -5.37 21.12
CA ALA A 452 20.93 -5.70 20.77
C ALA A 452 21.42 -4.78 19.64
N ASP A 453 22.51 -4.06 19.90
CA ASP A 453 23.17 -3.23 18.89
C ASP A 453 24.34 -4.00 18.29
N ILE A 454 24.27 -4.21 16.98
CA ILE A 454 25.25 -5.00 16.24
C ILE A 454 25.72 -4.19 15.03
N TYR A 455 26.98 -3.84 15.04
CA TYR A 455 27.56 -3.05 13.97
C TYR A 455 28.91 -3.58 13.49
N PRO A 456 29.18 -3.48 12.16
CA PRO A 456 30.42 -3.93 11.59
C PRO A 456 31.49 -2.83 11.72
N LYS A 457 32.65 -3.16 12.23
CA LYS A 457 33.87 -2.35 12.12
C LYS A 457 34.65 -2.83 10.92
N VAL A 458 34.68 -2.01 9.85
CA VAL A 458 35.33 -2.35 8.58
C VAL A 458 36.69 -1.64 8.51
N LYS A 459 37.77 -2.40 8.41
CA LYS A 459 39.14 -1.87 8.29
C LYS A 459 39.74 -2.32 6.97
N LYS A 460 40.06 -1.35 6.11
CA LYS A 460 40.73 -1.58 4.82
C LYS A 460 42.25 -1.65 5.01
N GLU A 461 42.87 -2.60 4.35
CA GLU A 461 44.35 -2.72 4.20
C GLU A 461 44.71 -2.52 2.72
N ASP A 462 45.13 -1.32 2.38
CA ASP A 462 45.40 -0.93 0.99
C ASP A 462 46.61 -1.66 0.39
N GLU A 463 47.56 -2.06 1.22
CA GLU A 463 48.77 -2.79 0.79
C GLU A 463 48.46 -4.22 0.37
N THR A 464 47.59 -4.90 1.12
CA THR A 464 47.23 -6.30 0.85
C THR A 464 45.95 -6.42 0.02
N SER A 465 45.27 -5.30 -0.22
CA SER A 465 43.92 -5.25 -0.85
C SER A 465 42.92 -6.17 -0.11
N LYS A 466 42.98 -6.19 1.20
CA LYS A 466 42.09 -6.95 2.07
C LYS A 466 41.22 -6.03 2.94
N VAL A 467 40.04 -6.52 3.30
CA VAL A 467 39.13 -5.85 4.23
C VAL A 467 38.90 -6.76 5.42
N ASN A 468 39.32 -6.30 6.60
CA ASN A 468 39.04 -6.98 7.85
C ASN A 468 37.72 -6.45 8.43
N ILE A 469 36.85 -7.35 8.85
CA ILE A 469 35.51 -7.04 9.34
C ILE A 469 35.38 -7.62 10.77
N THR A 470 35.08 -6.74 11.71
CA THR A 470 34.79 -7.14 13.10
C THR A 470 33.35 -6.75 13.44
N TYR A 471 32.50 -7.74 13.68
CA TYR A 471 31.16 -7.49 14.18
C TYR A 471 31.24 -7.24 15.69
N HIS A 472 30.82 -6.05 16.11
CA HIS A 472 30.77 -5.69 17.52
C HIS A 472 29.33 -5.77 18.01
N ILE A 473 29.13 -6.45 19.15
CA ILE A 473 27.83 -6.80 19.68
C ILE A 473 27.68 -6.25 21.10
N GLU A 474 26.64 -5.47 21.30
CA GLU A 474 26.17 -5.01 22.61
C GLU A 474 24.76 -5.57 22.80
N GLN A 475 24.66 -6.66 23.61
CA GLN A 475 23.37 -7.41 23.66
C GLN A 475 22.25 -6.69 24.41
N GLY A 476 22.55 -5.81 25.35
CA GLY A 476 21.56 -5.17 26.22
C GLY A 476 20.88 -6.14 27.20
N LYS A 477 19.64 -5.86 27.59
CA LYS A 477 18.83 -6.70 28.47
C LYS A 477 17.81 -7.52 27.69
N GLN A 478 17.48 -8.70 28.21
CA GLN A 478 16.38 -9.49 27.71
C GLN A 478 15.05 -8.77 27.93
N VAL A 479 14.17 -8.85 26.96
CA VAL A 479 12.86 -8.19 26.91
C VAL A 479 11.78 -9.24 26.72
N TYR A 480 10.64 -9.05 27.39
CA TYR A 480 9.46 -9.91 27.28
C TYR A 480 8.31 -9.12 26.64
N PHE A 481 7.46 -9.79 25.91
CA PHE A 481 6.20 -9.19 25.44
C PHE A 481 5.25 -9.00 26.60
N ASP A 482 4.73 -7.78 26.78
CA ASP A 482 3.74 -7.46 27.82
C ASP A 482 2.32 -7.67 27.30
N ARG A 483 1.88 -6.83 26.41
CA ARG A 483 0.54 -6.88 25.85
C ARG A 483 0.56 -6.83 24.31
N ILE A 484 -0.40 -7.53 23.71
CA ILE A 484 -0.64 -7.48 22.27
C ILE A 484 -1.91 -6.68 22.04
N ILE A 485 -1.76 -5.50 21.44
CA ILE A 485 -2.83 -4.54 21.16
C ILE A 485 -3.12 -4.56 19.66
N ILE A 486 -4.34 -4.94 19.28
CA ILE A 486 -4.77 -4.99 17.89
C ILE A 486 -5.66 -3.77 17.60
N THR A 487 -5.38 -3.07 16.48
CA THR A 487 -6.09 -1.84 16.09
C THR A 487 -6.35 -1.83 14.58
N GLY A 488 -7.41 -1.10 14.17
CA GLY A 488 -7.77 -0.96 12.75
C GLY A 488 -8.68 -2.06 12.21
N ASN A 489 -8.97 -3.10 13.01
CA ASN A 489 -9.86 -4.21 12.65
C ASN A 489 -11.32 -3.85 12.95
N THR A 490 -11.97 -3.10 12.05
CA THR A 490 -13.37 -2.67 12.22
C THR A 490 -14.37 -3.77 11.90
N LYS A 491 -14.03 -4.69 11.00
CA LYS A 491 -14.87 -5.83 10.56
C LYS A 491 -14.31 -7.16 11.05
N THR A 492 -13.00 -7.36 10.94
CA THR A 492 -12.34 -8.61 11.33
C THR A 492 -12.28 -8.74 12.85
N ARG A 493 -12.72 -9.87 13.38
CA ARG A 493 -12.67 -10.12 14.82
C ARG A 493 -11.23 -10.26 15.31
N ASP A 494 -10.96 -9.77 16.52
CA ASP A 494 -9.63 -9.81 17.17
C ASP A 494 -9.00 -11.22 17.12
N LYS A 495 -9.79 -12.25 17.45
CA LYS A 495 -9.31 -13.64 17.46
C LYS A 495 -8.82 -14.14 16.10
N VAL A 496 -9.32 -13.60 14.99
CA VAL A 496 -8.87 -13.98 13.64
C VAL A 496 -7.45 -13.50 13.38
N ILE A 497 -7.11 -12.34 13.90
CA ILE A 497 -5.77 -11.76 13.84
C ILE A 497 -4.87 -12.46 14.86
N ARG A 498 -5.29 -12.52 16.11
CA ARG A 498 -4.50 -13.04 17.24
C ARG A 498 -4.03 -14.48 17.01
N ARG A 499 -4.86 -15.36 16.47
CA ARG A 499 -4.50 -16.76 16.17
C ARG A 499 -3.44 -16.93 15.08
N ARG A 500 -3.14 -15.87 14.33
CA ARG A 500 -2.09 -15.86 13.29
C ARG A 500 -0.76 -15.32 13.78
N LEU A 501 -0.76 -14.72 14.96
CA LEU A 501 0.47 -14.24 15.55
C LEU A 501 1.36 -15.40 15.98
N ARG A 502 2.66 -15.18 15.91
CA ARG A 502 3.73 -16.09 16.32
C ARG A 502 4.50 -15.50 17.52
N VAL A 503 3.87 -14.58 18.20
CA VAL A 503 4.35 -13.95 19.44
C VAL A 503 3.22 -14.00 20.44
N PHE A 504 3.54 -14.24 21.70
CA PHE A 504 2.56 -14.38 22.78
C PHE A 504 2.97 -13.52 23.97
N GLU A 505 1.98 -13.09 24.71
CA GLU A 505 2.18 -12.30 25.93
C GLU A 505 2.98 -13.09 26.96
N GLN A 506 3.89 -12.43 27.65
CA GLN A 506 4.83 -12.98 28.66
C GLN A 506 5.94 -13.89 28.10
N GLU A 507 6.01 -14.11 26.80
CA GLU A 507 7.15 -14.78 26.18
C GLU A 507 8.30 -13.81 25.90
N LEU A 508 9.49 -14.39 25.72
CA LEU A 508 10.68 -13.63 25.29
C LEU A 508 10.44 -12.97 23.95
N TYR A 509 10.98 -11.78 23.78
CA TYR A 509 10.98 -11.09 22.49
C TYR A 509 11.53 -11.99 21.38
N SER A 510 10.88 -11.99 20.25
CA SER A 510 11.29 -12.70 19.04
C SER A 510 11.05 -11.86 17.81
N GLY A 511 12.13 -11.32 17.23
CA GLY A 511 12.05 -10.55 15.98
C GLY A 511 11.56 -11.41 14.80
N VAL A 512 11.98 -12.67 14.75
CA VAL A 512 11.51 -13.64 13.75
C VAL A 512 10.03 -13.95 13.96
N GLY A 513 9.58 -14.07 15.20
CA GLY A 513 8.15 -14.23 15.53
C GLY A 513 7.32 -13.07 15.02
N ILE A 514 7.79 -11.84 15.16
CA ILE A 514 7.12 -10.64 14.61
C ILE A 514 7.07 -10.70 13.07
N LYS A 515 8.20 -10.98 12.40
CA LYS A 515 8.27 -11.09 10.95
C LYS A 515 7.31 -12.18 10.42
N HIS A 516 7.28 -13.34 11.07
CA HIS A 516 6.35 -14.41 10.72
C HIS A 516 4.89 -13.98 10.93
N SER A 517 4.59 -13.28 12.02
CA SER A 517 3.24 -12.77 12.30
C SER A 517 2.76 -11.82 11.20
N ILE A 518 3.61 -10.89 10.75
CA ILE A 518 3.31 -10.00 9.63
C ILE A 518 3.00 -10.80 8.37
N ASN A 519 3.82 -11.79 8.03
CA ASN A 519 3.63 -12.62 6.83
C ASN A 519 2.36 -13.46 6.90
N GLU A 520 2.05 -14.05 8.06
CA GLU A 520 0.82 -14.82 8.27
C GLU A 520 -0.43 -13.94 8.16
N LEU A 521 -0.37 -12.71 8.65
CA LEU A 521 -1.48 -11.77 8.52
C LEU A 521 -1.65 -11.28 7.07
N LYS A 522 -0.56 -10.99 6.36
CA LYS A 522 -0.59 -10.62 4.94
C LYS A 522 -1.15 -11.76 4.07
N ARG A 523 -0.84 -13.03 4.40
CA ARG A 523 -1.38 -14.20 3.70
C ARG A 523 -2.90 -14.36 3.82
N LEU A 524 -3.54 -13.78 4.84
CA LEU A 524 -5.00 -13.79 4.94
C LEU A 524 -5.66 -13.04 3.79
N ASP A 525 -4.96 -12.07 3.23
CA ASP A 525 -5.46 -11.19 2.16
C ASP A 525 -6.70 -10.35 2.56
N PHE A 526 -6.85 -10.10 3.88
CA PHE A 526 -7.94 -9.29 4.44
C PHE A 526 -7.53 -7.83 4.62
N PHE A 527 -6.24 -7.54 4.55
CA PHE A 527 -5.66 -6.26 4.88
C PHE A 527 -4.89 -5.68 3.70
N GLU A 528 -5.05 -4.37 3.50
CA GLU A 528 -4.25 -3.57 2.56
C GLU A 528 -2.83 -3.38 3.12
N ASP A 529 -2.75 -3.10 4.44
CA ASP A 529 -1.49 -2.95 5.15
C ASP A 529 -1.53 -3.63 6.51
N VAL A 530 -0.40 -4.14 6.93
CA VAL A 530 -0.17 -4.78 8.23
C VAL A 530 1.15 -4.28 8.79
N GLN A 531 1.09 -3.57 9.91
CA GLN A 531 2.24 -3.08 10.64
C GLN A 531 2.24 -3.66 12.05
N ILE A 532 3.39 -4.10 12.52
CA ILE A 532 3.59 -4.54 13.90
C ILE A 532 4.72 -3.70 14.49
N ASP A 533 4.35 -2.80 15.36
CA ASP A 533 5.26 -1.94 16.09
C ASP A 533 5.41 -2.42 17.53
N THR A 534 6.58 -2.17 18.09
CA THR A 534 6.86 -2.48 19.48
C THR A 534 7.08 -1.19 20.26
N GLN A 535 6.49 -1.08 21.43
CA GLN A 535 6.60 0.08 22.32
C GLN A 535 7.01 -0.40 23.71
N LYS A 536 7.66 0.47 24.49
CA LYS A 536 8.04 0.15 25.86
C LYS A 536 6.80 -0.21 26.69
N GLY A 537 6.83 -1.36 27.35
CA GLY A 537 5.75 -1.84 28.20
C GLY A 537 5.70 -1.12 29.57
N LEU A 538 4.73 -1.49 30.38
CA LEU A 538 4.51 -0.90 31.71
C LEU A 538 5.59 -1.29 32.72
N GLN A 539 6.16 -2.49 32.59
CA GLN A 539 7.19 -3.00 33.49
C GLN A 539 8.60 -2.80 32.91
N PRO A 540 9.65 -2.75 33.74
CA PRO A 540 11.03 -2.78 33.27
C PRO A 540 11.29 -4.05 32.45
N ASN A 541 11.98 -3.90 31.32
CA ASN A 541 12.30 -4.98 30.38
C ASN A 541 11.07 -5.65 29.73
N THR A 542 9.94 -4.96 29.64
CA THR A 542 8.78 -5.43 28.84
C THR A 542 8.50 -4.52 27.66
N MET A 543 7.77 -5.08 26.69
CA MET A 543 7.46 -4.44 25.42
C MET A 543 6.03 -4.76 25.00
N ASP A 544 5.22 -3.74 24.74
CA ASP A 544 3.90 -3.88 24.13
C ASP A 544 4.05 -4.09 22.62
N VAL A 545 3.27 -4.98 22.05
CA VAL A 545 3.19 -5.24 20.61
C VAL A 545 1.91 -4.61 20.09
N LYS A 546 2.03 -3.59 19.24
CA LYS A 546 0.90 -2.97 18.56
C LYS A 546 0.78 -3.50 17.14
N VAL A 547 -0.28 -4.26 16.90
CA VAL A 547 -0.65 -4.76 15.58
C VAL A 547 -1.66 -3.81 14.96
N SER A 548 -1.24 -3.03 13.99
CA SER A 548 -2.08 -2.08 13.26
C SER A 548 -2.41 -2.67 11.89
N VAL A 549 -3.69 -2.81 11.58
CA VAL A 549 -4.14 -3.33 10.28
C VAL A 549 -5.03 -2.32 9.57
N LYS A 550 -4.93 -2.28 8.24
CA LYS A 550 -5.83 -1.53 7.38
C LYS A 550 -6.65 -2.53 6.56
N GLU A 551 -7.93 -2.65 6.85
CA GLU A 551 -8.80 -3.62 6.19
C GLU A 551 -9.12 -3.22 4.75
N LYS A 552 -9.20 -4.24 3.87
CA LYS A 552 -9.69 -4.08 2.50
C LYS A 552 -10.96 -4.90 2.27
N PRO A 553 -11.73 -4.63 1.21
CA PRO A 553 -12.83 -5.50 0.81
C PRO A 553 -12.35 -6.93 0.58
N THR A 554 -13.01 -7.91 1.21
CA THR A 554 -12.69 -9.34 1.12
C THR A 554 -13.64 -10.13 0.22
N GLY A 555 -14.65 -9.46 -0.34
CA GLY A 555 -15.47 -9.96 -1.41
C GLY A 555 -14.73 -9.89 -2.74
N MET A 556 -14.76 -10.96 -3.50
CA MET A 556 -14.12 -11.06 -4.80
C MET A 556 -15.12 -11.61 -5.81
N PHE A 557 -15.20 -10.97 -6.94
CA PHE A 557 -15.89 -11.48 -8.13
C PHE A 557 -14.83 -11.78 -9.19
N SER A 558 -14.87 -12.99 -9.76
CA SER A 558 -14.02 -13.33 -10.90
C SER A 558 -14.89 -13.84 -12.03
N PHE A 559 -14.49 -13.47 -13.24
CA PHE A 559 -15.11 -13.93 -14.48
C PHE A 559 -13.99 -14.22 -15.48
N GLY A 560 -14.10 -15.33 -16.15
CA GLY A 560 -13.12 -15.76 -17.14
C GLY A 560 -13.75 -16.68 -18.18
N GLY A 561 -12.99 -16.99 -19.18
CA GLY A 561 -13.33 -17.99 -20.18
C GLY A 561 -12.08 -18.72 -20.64
N GLY A 562 -12.24 -19.91 -21.14
CA GLY A 562 -11.13 -20.72 -21.60
C GLY A 562 -11.54 -21.63 -22.74
N TYR A 563 -10.57 -22.35 -23.24
CA TYR A 563 -10.72 -23.42 -24.19
C TYR A 563 -9.74 -24.53 -23.84
N SER A 564 -10.17 -25.74 -23.91
CA SER A 564 -9.29 -26.90 -23.76
C SER A 564 -9.67 -27.95 -24.82
N SER A 565 -8.71 -28.77 -25.18
CA SER A 565 -8.96 -29.91 -26.11
C SER A 565 -9.86 -30.98 -25.48
N VAL A 566 -10.10 -30.94 -24.18
CA VAL A 566 -10.93 -31.88 -23.42
C VAL A 566 -12.32 -31.32 -23.14
N ASP A 567 -12.41 -30.05 -22.66
CA ASP A 567 -13.68 -29.45 -22.24
C ASP A 567 -14.29 -28.50 -23.27
N ASN A 568 -13.67 -28.32 -24.44
CA ASN A 568 -14.05 -27.33 -25.44
C ASN A 568 -14.04 -25.89 -24.90
N ALA A 569 -14.85 -24.99 -25.45
CA ALA A 569 -14.97 -23.60 -24.99
C ALA A 569 -15.83 -23.55 -23.72
N PHE A 570 -15.39 -22.79 -22.71
CA PHE A 570 -16.15 -22.61 -21.49
C PHE A 570 -16.03 -21.18 -20.94
N ILE A 571 -17.01 -20.81 -20.14
CA ILE A 571 -17.05 -19.58 -19.36
C ILE A 571 -17.17 -19.98 -17.89
N VAL A 572 -16.39 -19.33 -17.03
CA VAL A 572 -16.40 -19.54 -15.58
C VAL A 572 -16.62 -18.22 -14.85
N GLY A 573 -17.49 -18.24 -13.86
CA GLY A 573 -17.71 -17.12 -12.95
C GLY A 573 -17.65 -17.59 -11.50
N SER A 574 -17.08 -16.79 -10.62
CA SER A 574 -17.16 -17.07 -9.19
C SER A 574 -17.36 -15.80 -8.36
N ILE A 575 -18.07 -15.98 -7.28
CA ILE A 575 -18.25 -14.97 -6.23
C ILE A 575 -17.76 -15.59 -4.93
N SER A 576 -16.81 -14.93 -4.27
CA SER A 576 -16.31 -15.44 -3.00
C SER A 576 -16.22 -14.33 -1.95
N GLN A 577 -16.49 -14.68 -0.70
CA GLN A 577 -16.30 -13.83 0.47
C GLN A 577 -15.37 -14.56 1.44
N ARG A 578 -14.13 -14.04 1.59
CA ARG A 578 -13.09 -14.73 2.37
C ARG A 578 -13.09 -14.42 3.87
N ASN A 579 -13.81 -13.43 4.30
CA ASN A 579 -13.91 -13.04 5.71
C ASN A 579 -15.37 -12.82 6.09
N LEU A 580 -16.21 -13.83 5.91
CA LEU A 580 -17.63 -13.77 6.16
C LEU A 580 -17.90 -13.42 7.63
N PHE A 581 -18.66 -12.35 7.86
CA PHE A 581 -19.00 -11.80 9.20
C PHE A 581 -17.76 -11.46 10.06
N GLY A 582 -16.59 -11.22 9.43
CA GLY A 582 -15.35 -10.93 10.15
C GLY A 582 -14.76 -12.13 10.90
N ARG A 583 -15.22 -13.35 10.62
CA ARG A 583 -14.79 -14.58 11.31
C ARG A 583 -13.66 -15.32 10.61
N GLY A 584 -13.25 -14.85 9.42
CA GLY A 584 -12.28 -15.54 8.58
C GLY A 584 -12.87 -16.76 7.87
N GLN A 585 -14.19 -16.90 7.86
CA GLN A 585 -14.92 -17.94 7.13
C GLN A 585 -14.96 -17.60 5.65
N ILE A 586 -14.99 -18.63 4.80
CA ILE A 586 -15.02 -18.49 3.34
C ILE A 586 -16.33 -19.02 2.83
N LEU A 587 -17.03 -18.23 2.05
CA LEU A 587 -18.18 -18.66 1.25
C LEU A 587 -17.88 -18.37 -0.22
N GLU A 588 -18.01 -19.40 -1.04
CA GLU A 588 -17.75 -19.30 -2.47
C GLU A 588 -18.89 -19.95 -3.25
N ALA A 589 -19.31 -19.29 -4.33
CA ALA A 589 -20.18 -19.87 -5.35
C ALA A 589 -19.45 -19.77 -6.69
N LYS A 590 -19.27 -20.90 -7.37
CA LYS A 590 -18.60 -21.02 -8.66
C LYS A 590 -19.54 -21.68 -9.67
N GLY A 591 -19.61 -21.11 -10.88
CA GLY A 591 -20.31 -21.70 -12.01
C GLY A 591 -19.39 -21.74 -13.22
N GLN A 592 -19.41 -22.84 -13.94
CA GLN A 592 -18.77 -23.03 -15.24
C GLN A 592 -19.82 -23.55 -16.21
N ILE A 593 -19.85 -22.98 -17.39
CA ILE A 593 -20.72 -23.39 -18.50
C ILE A 593 -19.82 -23.54 -19.73
N GLY A 594 -19.81 -24.73 -20.31
CA GLY A 594 -18.95 -25.08 -21.45
C GLY A 594 -19.60 -26.01 -22.41
N GLY A 595 -18.85 -26.38 -23.46
CA GLY A 595 -19.30 -27.26 -24.52
C GLY A 595 -19.66 -28.67 -24.02
N SER A 596 -18.80 -29.27 -23.17
CA SER A 596 -18.97 -30.65 -22.67
C SER A 596 -19.22 -30.73 -21.16
N THR A 597 -19.06 -29.59 -20.40
CA THR A 597 -19.16 -29.65 -18.94
C THR A 597 -19.83 -28.39 -18.39
N ASN A 598 -20.89 -28.61 -17.58
CA ASN A 598 -21.51 -27.57 -16.79
C ASN A 598 -21.34 -27.88 -15.30
N GLN A 599 -20.80 -26.92 -14.52
CA GLN A 599 -20.54 -27.15 -13.10
C GLN A 599 -21.03 -25.97 -12.27
N PHE A 600 -21.77 -26.26 -11.21
CA PHE A 600 -22.16 -25.28 -10.20
C PHE A 600 -21.77 -25.84 -8.83
N ASN A 601 -21.03 -25.03 -8.09
CA ASN A 601 -20.55 -25.41 -6.75
C ASN A 601 -20.73 -24.27 -5.77
N ILE A 602 -21.27 -24.59 -4.59
CA ILE A 602 -21.32 -23.67 -3.44
C ILE A 602 -20.52 -24.31 -2.31
N SER A 603 -19.51 -23.61 -1.84
CA SER A 603 -18.58 -24.09 -0.82
C SER A 603 -18.53 -23.13 0.36
N PHE A 604 -18.71 -23.65 1.56
CA PHE A 604 -18.47 -22.94 2.81
C PHE A 604 -17.29 -23.57 3.53
N THR A 605 -16.36 -22.75 4.06
CA THR A 605 -15.22 -23.23 4.83
C THR A 605 -15.01 -22.40 6.09
N GLU A 606 -15.03 -23.06 7.24
CA GLU A 606 -14.54 -22.54 8.52
C GLU A 606 -13.08 -23.03 8.71
N PRO A 607 -12.08 -22.17 8.60
CA PRO A 607 -10.67 -22.61 8.68
C PRO A 607 -10.16 -22.87 10.09
N TRP A 608 -10.93 -22.50 11.13
CA TRP A 608 -10.54 -22.63 12.53
C TRP A 608 -11.73 -23.07 13.39
N LEU A 609 -12.21 -24.28 13.16
CA LEU A 609 -13.31 -24.85 13.91
C LEU A 609 -12.92 -25.00 15.39
N PHE A 610 -13.77 -24.50 16.28
CA PHE A 610 -13.55 -24.48 17.74
C PHE A 610 -12.25 -23.76 18.15
N ASP A 611 -11.83 -22.74 17.41
CA ASP A 611 -10.57 -22.00 17.59
C ASP A 611 -9.30 -22.87 17.54
N MET A 612 -9.40 -24.08 16.95
CA MET A 612 -8.28 -24.95 16.61
C MET A 612 -7.95 -24.80 15.12
N PRO A 613 -6.72 -25.14 14.67
CA PRO A 613 -6.37 -25.12 13.26
C PRO A 613 -7.00 -26.27 12.46
N LEU A 614 -8.22 -26.64 12.82
CA LEU A 614 -9.06 -27.63 12.18
C LEU A 614 -9.96 -26.91 11.17
N SER A 615 -9.78 -27.13 9.89
CA SER A 615 -10.69 -26.62 8.87
C SER A 615 -11.89 -27.55 8.73
N PHE A 616 -13.07 -26.95 8.60
CA PHE A 616 -14.33 -27.63 8.30
C PHE A 616 -14.94 -27.02 7.05
N GLY A 617 -15.30 -27.84 6.07
CA GLY A 617 -15.94 -27.39 4.85
C GLY A 617 -17.22 -28.15 4.55
N ILE A 618 -18.15 -27.47 3.88
CA ILE A 618 -19.37 -28.05 3.32
C ILE A 618 -19.42 -27.62 1.86
N ASP A 619 -19.67 -28.58 0.97
CA ASP A 619 -19.80 -28.34 -0.47
C ASP A 619 -21.15 -28.86 -0.93
N VAL A 620 -21.77 -28.15 -1.87
CA VAL A 620 -22.98 -28.57 -2.60
C VAL A 620 -22.71 -28.31 -4.07
N PHE A 621 -22.93 -29.30 -4.90
CA PHE A 621 -22.62 -29.24 -6.32
C PHE A 621 -23.72 -29.81 -7.21
N ASN A 622 -23.72 -29.32 -8.43
CA ASN A 622 -24.50 -29.87 -9.55
C ASN A 622 -23.61 -29.83 -10.80
N TRP A 623 -23.26 -30.99 -11.34
CA TRP A 623 -22.35 -31.15 -12.46
C TRP A 623 -23.04 -31.94 -13.56
N THR A 624 -23.00 -31.42 -14.77
CA THR A 624 -23.39 -32.11 -15.97
C THR A 624 -22.18 -32.28 -16.86
N ARG A 625 -21.92 -33.48 -17.33
CA ARG A 625 -20.82 -33.76 -18.25
C ARG A 625 -21.32 -34.62 -19.39
N GLU A 626 -21.05 -34.19 -20.61
CA GLU A 626 -21.25 -34.92 -21.85
C GLU A 626 -19.96 -35.69 -22.16
N TYR A 627 -20.04 -37.01 -22.21
CA TYR A 627 -19.00 -37.90 -22.72
C TYR A 627 -19.37 -38.29 -24.15
N ASP A 628 -18.48 -38.93 -24.88
CA ASP A 628 -18.73 -39.28 -26.27
C ASP A 628 -19.84 -40.33 -26.41
N GLU A 629 -19.97 -41.25 -25.45
CA GLU A 629 -20.91 -42.35 -25.50
C GLU A 629 -22.11 -42.24 -24.52
N TYR A 630 -22.11 -41.25 -23.63
CA TYR A 630 -23.20 -41.10 -22.64
C TYR A 630 -23.14 -39.73 -21.97
N ASP A 631 -24.23 -39.33 -21.36
CA ASP A 631 -24.31 -38.11 -20.53
C ASP A 631 -24.43 -38.47 -19.05
N LYS A 632 -23.82 -37.64 -18.21
CA LYS A 632 -23.86 -37.79 -16.75
C LYS A 632 -24.29 -36.47 -16.07
N ASP A 633 -25.34 -36.52 -15.28
CA ASP A 633 -25.80 -35.41 -14.41
C ASP A 633 -25.63 -35.83 -12.95
N SER A 634 -24.79 -35.12 -12.20
CA SER A 634 -24.43 -35.39 -10.81
C SER A 634 -24.89 -34.27 -9.89
N LYS A 635 -25.61 -34.60 -8.84
CA LYS A 635 -26.06 -33.67 -7.79
C LYS A 635 -25.66 -34.24 -6.44
N GLY A 636 -24.95 -33.45 -5.68
CA GLY A 636 -24.44 -33.95 -4.41
C GLY A 636 -23.95 -32.90 -3.45
N GLY A 637 -23.36 -33.37 -2.39
CA GLY A 637 -22.74 -32.55 -1.39
C GLY A 637 -21.74 -33.30 -0.55
N GLY A 638 -20.89 -32.57 0.14
CA GLY A 638 -19.83 -33.18 0.93
C GLY A 638 -19.46 -32.36 2.15
N ILE A 639 -18.78 -33.03 3.05
CA ILE A 639 -18.19 -32.44 4.26
C ILE A 639 -16.70 -32.71 4.23
N ARG A 640 -15.91 -31.72 4.57
CA ARG A 640 -14.45 -31.81 4.60
C ARG A 640 -13.89 -31.36 5.94
N LEU A 641 -12.98 -32.13 6.51
CA LEU A 641 -12.17 -31.80 7.67
C LEU A 641 -10.70 -31.76 7.25
N GLY A 642 -9.97 -30.76 7.66
CA GLY A 642 -8.54 -30.65 7.35
C GLY A 642 -7.74 -30.18 8.55
N TYR A 643 -6.60 -30.83 8.84
CA TYR A 643 -5.75 -30.49 9.97
C TYR A 643 -4.27 -30.44 9.55
N PRO A 644 -3.49 -29.42 9.97
CA PRO A 644 -2.05 -29.37 9.73
C PRO A 644 -1.35 -30.35 10.66
N ILE A 645 -0.82 -31.46 10.09
CA ILE A 645 -0.11 -32.49 10.86
C ILE A 645 1.30 -32.03 11.17
N PHE A 646 2.00 -31.46 10.16
CA PHE A 646 3.32 -30.86 10.29
C PHE A 646 3.36 -29.50 9.58
N ARG A 647 4.48 -28.79 9.65
CA ARG A 647 4.65 -27.44 9.09
C ARG A 647 4.21 -27.34 7.62
N ASN A 648 4.54 -28.33 6.80
CA ASN A 648 4.25 -28.36 5.36
C ASN A 648 3.33 -29.53 4.98
N THR A 649 2.68 -30.19 5.93
CA THR A 649 1.86 -31.38 5.72
C THR A 649 0.47 -31.18 6.29
N ARG A 650 -0.54 -31.41 5.49
CA ARG A 650 -1.94 -31.39 5.92
C ARG A 650 -2.59 -32.73 5.68
N GLY A 651 -3.41 -33.18 6.63
CA GLY A 651 -4.30 -34.31 6.47
C GLY A 651 -5.72 -33.84 6.26
N TYR A 652 -6.46 -34.59 5.42
CA TYR A 652 -7.88 -34.33 5.16
C TYR A 652 -8.67 -35.59 5.31
N ILE A 653 -9.89 -35.43 5.79
CA ILE A 653 -10.93 -36.46 5.78
C ILE A 653 -12.15 -35.79 5.16
N SER A 654 -12.73 -36.41 4.13
CA SER A 654 -13.96 -35.93 3.52
C SER A 654 -14.97 -37.07 3.40
N TYR A 655 -16.23 -36.68 3.44
CA TYR A 655 -17.36 -37.53 3.06
C TYR A 655 -18.12 -36.83 1.95
N GLN A 656 -18.46 -37.54 0.92
CA GLN A 656 -19.22 -37.07 -0.22
C GLN A 656 -20.38 -37.99 -0.52
N TYR A 657 -21.53 -37.42 -0.84
CA TYR A 657 -22.67 -38.08 -1.39
C TYR A 657 -22.97 -37.49 -2.76
N ASP A 658 -23.05 -38.33 -3.77
CA ASP A 658 -23.33 -38.01 -5.16
C ASP A 658 -24.50 -38.87 -5.67
N ARG A 659 -25.48 -38.20 -6.27
CA ARG A 659 -26.55 -38.85 -7.02
C ARG A 659 -26.36 -38.51 -8.47
N ALA A 660 -25.88 -39.49 -9.23
CA ALA A 660 -25.59 -39.41 -10.64
C ALA A 660 -26.71 -40.06 -11.47
N GLU A 661 -27.15 -39.38 -12.50
CA GLU A 661 -28.05 -39.91 -13.53
C GLU A 661 -27.26 -40.08 -14.83
N ILE A 662 -27.23 -41.30 -15.34
CA ILE A 662 -26.59 -41.67 -16.60
C ILE A 662 -27.69 -41.83 -17.64
N TYR A 663 -27.64 -41.03 -18.71
CA TYR A 663 -28.65 -41.05 -19.77
C TYR A 663 -27.98 -40.85 -21.14
N ASP A 664 -28.78 -40.91 -22.21
CA ASP A 664 -28.32 -40.85 -23.61
C ASP A 664 -27.16 -41.80 -23.91
N VAL A 665 -27.27 -43.01 -23.39
CA VAL A 665 -26.25 -44.07 -23.51
C VAL A 665 -26.26 -44.65 -24.92
N GLU A 666 -25.17 -44.49 -25.65
CA GLU A 666 -24.99 -45.01 -26.97
C GLU A 666 -24.75 -46.51 -26.97
N PHE A 667 -24.89 -47.17 -28.13
CA PHE A 667 -24.80 -48.61 -28.26
C PHE A 667 -23.37 -49.15 -28.09
N ASP A 668 -22.37 -48.33 -28.22
CA ASP A 668 -20.95 -48.62 -28.07
C ASP A 668 -20.39 -48.13 -26.71
N ALA A 669 -21.25 -47.67 -25.82
CA ALA A 669 -20.85 -47.29 -24.47
C ALA A 669 -20.26 -48.47 -23.69
N PRO A 670 -19.28 -48.21 -22.78
CA PRO A 670 -18.73 -49.25 -21.90
C PRO A 670 -19.80 -50.09 -21.20
N SER A 671 -19.58 -51.40 -21.06
CA SER A 671 -20.55 -52.31 -20.46
C SER A 671 -20.94 -51.90 -19.02
N THR A 672 -20.03 -51.31 -18.28
CA THR A 672 -20.26 -50.75 -16.94
C THR A 672 -21.22 -49.56 -16.96
N ILE A 673 -21.18 -48.72 -17.97
CA ILE A 673 -22.09 -47.55 -18.15
C ILE A 673 -23.49 -48.07 -18.54
N VAL A 674 -23.56 -49.01 -19.47
CA VAL A 674 -24.84 -49.61 -19.84
C VAL A 674 -25.52 -50.28 -18.63
N ALA A 675 -24.75 -50.97 -17.78
CA ALA A 675 -25.27 -51.63 -16.56
C ALA A 675 -25.76 -50.60 -15.51
N LEU A 676 -25.23 -49.38 -15.51
CA LEU A 676 -25.55 -48.32 -14.55
C LEU A 676 -26.43 -47.22 -15.18
N GLN A 677 -27.03 -47.45 -16.34
CA GLN A 677 -27.96 -46.48 -16.95
C GLN A 677 -29.11 -46.14 -16.00
N GLY A 678 -29.38 -44.85 -15.83
CA GLY A 678 -30.35 -44.30 -14.88
C GLY A 678 -29.68 -43.71 -13.66
N VAL A 679 -30.39 -43.70 -12.53
CA VAL A 679 -29.96 -43.02 -11.31
C VAL A 679 -29.14 -43.95 -10.44
N ASN A 680 -27.94 -43.54 -10.06
CA ASN A 680 -27.03 -44.25 -9.17
C ASN A 680 -26.58 -43.35 -8.04
N GLU A 681 -26.49 -43.91 -6.84
CA GLU A 681 -26.03 -43.16 -5.66
C GLU A 681 -24.64 -43.63 -5.24
N THR A 682 -23.75 -42.71 -5.04
CA THR A 682 -22.40 -42.96 -4.52
C THR A 682 -22.22 -42.26 -3.19
N SER A 683 -21.85 -43.02 -2.18
CA SER A 683 -21.51 -42.52 -0.85
C SER A 683 -20.06 -42.86 -0.56
N SER A 684 -19.19 -41.86 -0.47
CA SER A 684 -17.75 -42.10 -0.33
C SER A 684 -17.13 -41.32 0.82
N SER A 685 -16.04 -41.88 1.35
CA SER A 685 -15.17 -41.18 2.33
C SER A 685 -13.72 -41.27 1.88
N THR A 686 -13.07 -40.12 1.83
CA THR A 686 -11.68 -39.99 1.41
C THR A 686 -10.80 -39.53 2.55
N ILE A 687 -9.68 -40.20 2.75
CA ILE A 687 -8.58 -39.75 3.62
C ILE A 687 -7.42 -39.35 2.72
N SER A 688 -6.86 -38.16 2.91
CA SER A 688 -5.71 -37.73 2.13
C SER A 688 -4.68 -37.00 2.96
N ILE A 689 -3.44 -37.11 2.53
CA ILE A 689 -2.29 -36.39 3.08
C ILE A 689 -1.64 -35.63 1.93
N HIS A 690 -1.39 -34.34 2.16
CA HIS A 690 -0.74 -33.46 1.20
C HIS A 690 0.47 -32.77 1.84
N TYR A 691 1.63 -32.90 1.19
CA TYR A 691 2.91 -32.30 1.55
C TYR A 691 3.35 -31.34 0.46
N ASP A 692 3.46 -30.04 0.79
CA ASP A 692 3.81 -28.97 -0.16
C ASP A 692 4.91 -28.08 0.42
N THR A 693 6.02 -27.96 -0.33
CA THR A 693 7.16 -27.09 -0.05
C THR A 693 7.51 -26.20 -1.24
N THR A 694 6.63 -26.09 -2.21
CA THR A 694 6.85 -25.28 -3.41
C THR A 694 7.00 -23.81 -3.06
N ASP A 695 7.85 -23.11 -3.80
CA ASP A 695 8.10 -21.68 -3.62
C ASP A 695 7.03 -20.79 -4.25
N HIS A 696 6.28 -21.33 -5.22
CA HIS A 696 5.19 -20.61 -5.88
C HIS A 696 4.07 -21.58 -6.29
N PRO A 697 2.79 -21.26 -6.01
CA PRO A 697 1.68 -22.20 -6.26
C PRO A 697 1.44 -22.49 -7.75
N PHE A 698 1.74 -21.56 -8.65
CA PHE A 698 1.42 -21.68 -10.07
C PHE A 698 2.63 -21.90 -10.97
N ASN A 699 3.81 -21.41 -10.59
CA ASN A 699 5.03 -21.55 -11.36
C ASN A 699 6.20 -21.87 -10.43
N PRO A 700 6.21 -23.09 -9.86
CA PRO A 700 7.25 -23.48 -8.92
C PRO A 700 8.62 -23.53 -9.59
N SER A 701 9.65 -23.01 -8.91
CA SER A 701 11.03 -23.16 -9.35
C SER A 701 11.83 -24.15 -8.50
N ARG A 702 11.32 -24.45 -7.31
CA ARG A 702 11.90 -25.42 -6.36
C ARG A 702 10.85 -25.91 -5.38
N GLY A 703 11.11 -27.07 -4.78
CA GLY A 703 10.25 -27.66 -3.76
C GLY A 703 9.63 -28.96 -4.22
N MET A 704 8.74 -29.48 -3.41
CA MET A 704 8.06 -30.77 -3.62
C MET A 704 6.57 -30.56 -3.37
N ASP A 705 5.75 -31.26 -4.15
CA ASP A 705 4.30 -31.37 -3.97
C ASP A 705 3.95 -32.86 -4.06
N HIS A 706 3.53 -33.43 -2.94
CA HIS A 706 3.19 -34.84 -2.83
C HIS A 706 1.82 -34.99 -2.20
N SER A 707 0.97 -35.85 -2.80
CA SER A 707 -0.31 -36.21 -2.22
C SER A 707 -0.54 -37.70 -2.29
N PHE A 708 -1.16 -38.23 -1.25
CA PHE A 708 -1.65 -39.59 -1.20
C PHE A 708 -3.09 -39.58 -0.71
N SER A 709 -3.97 -40.30 -1.38
CA SER A 709 -5.38 -40.43 -1.01
C SER A 709 -5.87 -41.85 -1.06
N ILE A 710 -6.77 -42.16 -0.16
CA ILE A 710 -7.54 -43.40 -0.10
C ILE A 710 -9.00 -42.99 -0.05
N GLU A 711 -9.78 -43.45 -0.99
CA GLU A 711 -11.22 -43.28 -1.04
C GLU A 711 -11.89 -44.67 -0.89
N TYR A 712 -12.88 -44.71 -0.01
CA TYR A 712 -13.77 -45.83 0.22
C TYR A 712 -15.18 -45.43 -0.17
N ALA A 713 -15.76 -46.06 -1.17
CA ALA A 713 -17.13 -45.81 -1.64
C ALA A 713 -18.00 -47.05 -1.45
N GLY A 714 -19.27 -46.88 -1.21
CA GLY A 714 -20.22 -47.99 -1.09
C GLY A 714 -20.12 -48.77 0.22
N GLY A 715 -20.49 -50.00 0.21
CA GLY A 715 -20.43 -50.92 1.34
C GLY A 715 -21.12 -50.43 2.58
N ILE A 716 -20.39 -50.20 3.67
CA ILE A 716 -20.94 -49.69 4.95
C ILE A 716 -21.47 -48.24 4.86
N LEU A 717 -21.06 -47.47 3.85
CA LEU A 717 -21.52 -46.11 3.64
C LEU A 717 -22.83 -46.06 2.84
N GLY A 718 -23.24 -47.21 2.21
CA GLY A 718 -24.40 -47.29 1.35
C GLY A 718 -24.16 -46.72 -0.05
N GLY A 719 -25.17 -46.76 -0.88
CA GLY A 719 -25.10 -46.36 -2.29
C GLY A 719 -25.10 -47.57 -3.21
N ASP A 720 -25.14 -47.35 -4.51
CA ASP A 720 -25.20 -48.37 -5.57
C ASP A 720 -23.79 -48.70 -6.12
N ILE A 721 -22.82 -47.84 -5.83
CA ILE A 721 -21.46 -47.90 -6.37
C ILE A 721 -20.47 -48.10 -5.24
N GLY A 722 -19.64 -49.15 -5.33
CA GLY A 722 -18.69 -49.45 -4.28
C GLY A 722 -17.29 -49.79 -4.77
N PHE A 723 -16.29 -49.07 -4.23
CA PHE A 723 -14.90 -49.28 -4.57
C PHE A 723 -13.93 -48.79 -3.49
N ASN A 724 -12.69 -49.29 -3.56
CA ASN A 724 -11.54 -48.66 -2.90
C ASN A 724 -10.63 -48.06 -3.96
N LYS A 725 -10.34 -46.75 -3.87
CA LYS A 725 -9.49 -46.04 -4.82
C LYS A 725 -8.28 -45.42 -4.10
N TYR A 726 -7.11 -45.78 -4.58
CA TYR A 726 -5.84 -45.31 -4.08
C TYR A 726 -5.20 -44.45 -5.15
N ARG A 727 -4.70 -43.27 -4.77
CA ARG A 727 -3.98 -42.37 -5.67
C ARG A 727 -2.74 -41.78 -4.98
N LEU A 728 -1.61 -41.83 -5.68
CA LEU A 728 -0.35 -41.24 -5.25
C LEU A 728 0.14 -40.30 -6.33
N LYS A 729 0.42 -39.06 -5.96
CA LYS A 729 0.98 -38.01 -6.82
C LYS A 729 2.23 -37.45 -6.20
N MET A 730 3.31 -37.35 -6.96
CA MET A 730 4.59 -36.83 -6.51
C MET A 730 5.18 -35.90 -7.56
N SER A 731 5.48 -34.66 -7.20
CA SER A 731 6.17 -33.68 -8.05
C SER A 731 7.38 -33.14 -7.31
N LYS A 732 8.48 -32.95 -8.02
CA LYS A 732 9.69 -32.32 -7.50
C LYS A 732 10.22 -31.30 -8.51
N TYR A 733 10.32 -30.06 -8.07
CA TYR A 733 10.88 -28.96 -8.83
C TYR A 733 12.28 -28.65 -8.29
N PHE A 734 13.25 -28.47 -9.19
CA PHE A 734 14.62 -28.15 -8.80
C PHE A 734 15.25 -27.17 -9.78
N PRO A 735 15.92 -26.12 -9.26
CA PRO A 735 16.58 -25.14 -10.11
C PRO A 735 17.80 -25.79 -10.78
N LEU A 736 17.96 -25.50 -12.05
CA LEU A 736 19.10 -25.85 -12.88
C LEU A 736 19.91 -24.60 -13.22
N PHE A 737 20.80 -24.70 -14.17
CA PHE A 737 21.64 -23.59 -14.64
C PHE A 737 20.81 -22.52 -15.38
N TRP A 738 21.28 -21.28 -15.43
CA TRP A 738 20.67 -20.13 -16.15
C TRP A 738 19.17 -19.90 -15.86
N HIS A 739 18.75 -20.13 -14.63
CA HIS A 739 17.35 -19.97 -14.17
C HIS A 739 16.36 -20.95 -14.83
N THR A 740 16.85 -22.06 -15.38
CA THR A 740 15.99 -23.14 -15.84
C THR A 740 15.54 -24.00 -14.66
N VAL A 741 14.44 -24.72 -14.84
CA VAL A 741 13.83 -25.56 -13.81
C VAL A 741 13.64 -26.96 -14.37
N GLY A 742 14.02 -27.96 -13.60
CA GLY A 742 13.67 -29.35 -13.84
C GLY A 742 12.41 -29.72 -13.06
N LEU A 743 11.48 -30.42 -13.70
CA LEU A 743 10.34 -31.07 -13.06
C LEU A 743 10.46 -32.57 -13.24
N LEU A 744 10.29 -33.29 -12.14
CA LEU A 744 10.00 -34.74 -12.13
C LEU A 744 8.61 -34.93 -11.53
N HIS A 745 7.73 -35.53 -12.28
CA HIS A 745 6.38 -35.86 -11.85
C HIS A 745 6.15 -37.37 -11.99
N ALA A 746 5.52 -37.95 -10.99
CA ALA A 746 5.09 -39.34 -11.00
C ALA A 746 3.71 -39.42 -10.37
N GLU A 747 2.81 -40.13 -11.04
CA GLU A 747 1.46 -40.36 -10.54
C GLU A 747 1.10 -41.82 -10.78
N GLY A 748 0.32 -42.40 -9.85
CA GLY A 748 -0.19 -43.74 -9.99
C GLY A 748 -1.42 -43.96 -9.15
N GLY A 749 -2.28 -44.81 -9.59
CA GLY A 749 -3.51 -45.14 -8.91
C GLY A 749 -3.92 -46.62 -9.06
N TYR A 750 -4.77 -46.99 -8.15
CA TYR A 750 -5.41 -48.33 -8.16
C TYR A 750 -6.84 -48.19 -7.63
N VAL A 751 -7.79 -48.73 -8.37
CA VAL A 751 -9.19 -48.83 -7.94
C VAL A 751 -9.62 -50.27 -8.00
N LYS A 752 -10.29 -50.74 -6.93
CA LYS A 752 -10.79 -52.07 -6.79
C LYS A 752 -12.22 -52.06 -6.29
N GLU A 753 -13.07 -52.86 -6.92
CA GLU A 753 -14.47 -53.05 -6.53
C GLU A 753 -14.62 -53.69 -5.16
N HIS A 754 -15.75 -53.46 -4.53
CA HIS A 754 -16.23 -54.20 -3.37
C HIS A 754 -17.20 -55.24 -3.82
N SER A 755 -16.95 -56.54 -3.50
CA SER A 755 -17.92 -57.62 -3.45
C SER A 755 -19.07 -57.54 -4.48
N ASP A 756 -18.80 -57.65 -5.75
CA ASP A 756 -19.75 -57.71 -6.88
C ASP A 756 -20.43 -56.36 -7.25
N GLU A 757 -20.01 -55.23 -6.69
CA GLU A 757 -20.50 -53.90 -7.10
C GLU A 757 -19.74 -53.42 -8.35
N VAL A 758 -20.46 -52.78 -9.30
CA VAL A 758 -19.87 -52.35 -10.56
C VAL A 758 -19.17 -50.98 -10.35
N ILE A 759 -17.93 -50.85 -10.80
CA ILE A 759 -17.23 -49.57 -10.87
C ILE A 759 -17.60 -48.91 -12.21
N PRO A 760 -18.25 -47.72 -12.20
CA PRO A 760 -18.55 -47.04 -13.45
C PRO A 760 -17.26 -46.59 -14.14
N ASP A 761 -17.29 -46.50 -15.46
CA ASP A 761 -16.13 -46.12 -16.27
C ASP A 761 -15.53 -44.77 -15.86
N TYR A 762 -16.36 -43.80 -15.50
CA TYR A 762 -15.91 -42.48 -15.03
C TYR A 762 -15.18 -42.50 -13.67
N GLU A 763 -15.17 -43.60 -12.92
CA GLU A 763 -14.36 -43.80 -11.72
C GLU A 763 -13.07 -44.61 -12.00
N LEU A 764 -12.94 -45.21 -13.17
CA LEU A 764 -11.73 -45.85 -13.64
C LEU A 764 -10.69 -44.82 -14.09
N PHE A 765 -9.51 -45.25 -14.44
CA PHE A 765 -8.42 -44.36 -14.84
C PHE A 765 -8.24 -44.33 -16.36
N HIS A 766 -8.09 -43.14 -16.91
CA HIS A 766 -7.81 -42.87 -18.30
C HIS A 766 -6.54 -42.06 -18.42
N LEU A 767 -5.74 -42.23 -19.45
CA LEU A 767 -4.56 -41.45 -19.77
C LEU A 767 -4.63 -40.96 -21.23
N GLY A 768 -4.02 -39.80 -21.46
CA GLY A 768 -3.95 -39.09 -22.74
C GLY A 768 -4.28 -37.60 -22.53
N GLY A 769 -3.87 -36.76 -23.44
CA GLY A 769 -4.12 -35.33 -23.45
C GLY A 769 -3.15 -34.50 -22.61
N ILE A 770 -3.34 -33.20 -22.71
CA ILE A 770 -2.42 -32.15 -22.18
C ILE A 770 -2.10 -32.26 -20.68
N ASN A 771 -2.93 -32.98 -19.91
CA ASN A 771 -2.78 -33.07 -18.45
C ASN A 771 -2.14 -34.38 -17.97
N SER A 772 -1.92 -35.35 -18.89
CA SER A 772 -1.30 -36.60 -18.54
C SER A 772 -0.16 -36.97 -19.48
N LEU A 773 -0.40 -37.71 -20.58
CA LEU A 773 0.57 -38.03 -21.63
C LEU A 773 0.25 -37.21 -22.87
N ARG A 774 1.04 -36.18 -23.11
CA ARG A 774 0.87 -35.27 -24.26
C ARG A 774 1.23 -35.97 -25.57
N GLY A 775 0.51 -35.62 -26.62
CA GLY A 775 0.65 -36.28 -27.93
C GLY A 775 -0.37 -37.40 -28.19
N PHE A 776 -0.99 -37.90 -27.12
CA PHE A 776 -2.13 -38.83 -27.20
C PHE A 776 -3.44 -38.07 -26.99
N GLU A 777 -4.54 -38.49 -27.60
CA GLU A 777 -5.87 -37.99 -27.28
C GLU A 777 -6.30 -38.39 -25.86
N TRP A 778 -7.31 -37.73 -25.35
CA TRP A 778 -7.95 -38.16 -24.11
C TRP A 778 -8.48 -39.59 -24.31
N GLU A 779 -8.20 -40.48 -23.35
CA GLU A 779 -8.55 -41.88 -23.35
C GLU A 779 -7.80 -42.82 -24.36
N ASP A 780 -6.90 -42.27 -25.19
CA ASP A 780 -6.16 -43.11 -26.18
C ASP A 780 -5.41 -44.30 -25.56
N LEU A 781 -4.92 -44.11 -24.33
CA LEU A 781 -4.16 -45.09 -23.60
C LEU A 781 -5.03 -46.01 -22.72
N SER A 782 -6.34 -45.91 -22.88
CA SER A 782 -7.28 -46.75 -22.13
C SER A 782 -7.34 -48.16 -22.68
N PRO A 783 -7.52 -49.20 -21.84
CA PRO A 783 -7.78 -50.55 -22.28
C PRO A 783 -9.01 -50.65 -23.16
N GLU A 784 -9.04 -51.65 -24.02
CA GLU A 784 -10.14 -51.91 -24.93
C GLU A 784 -11.10 -52.98 -24.39
N GLU A 785 -12.40 -52.82 -24.68
CA GLU A 785 -13.45 -53.79 -24.45
C GLU A 785 -14.15 -54.12 -25.75
N GLU A 786 -14.36 -55.43 -26.02
CA GLU A 786 -15.12 -55.92 -27.18
C GLU A 786 -16.60 -56.04 -26.80
N ILE A 787 -17.43 -55.18 -27.41
CA ILE A 787 -18.88 -55.21 -27.24
C ILE A 787 -19.48 -56.01 -28.39
N VAL A 788 -20.08 -57.16 -28.09
CA VAL A 788 -20.72 -58.04 -29.09
C VAL A 788 -22.14 -57.54 -29.37
N LEU A 789 -22.36 -56.98 -30.55
CA LEU A 789 -23.67 -56.45 -30.98
C LEU A 789 -24.61 -57.52 -31.46
N SER A 790 -24.12 -58.53 -32.21
CA SER A 790 -24.90 -59.60 -32.73
C SER A 790 -24.02 -60.82 -33.16
N TYR A 791 -24.62 -61.96 -33.30
CA TYR A 791 -23.98 -63.09 -33.92
C TYR A 791 -24.53 -63.28 -35.33
N ASN A 792 -23.65 -63.42 -36.28
CA ASN A 792 -23.99 -63.77 -37.66
C ASN A 792 -24.50 -65.19 -37.77
N ALA A 793 -25.18 -65.57 -38.92
CA ALA A 793 -25.71 -66.88 -39.13
C ALA A 793 -24.62 -67.96 -39.21
N ASP A 794 -23.36 -67.63 -39.47
CA ASP A 794 -22.17 -68.48 -39.47
C ASP A 794 -21.47 -68.62 -38.11
N GLY A 795 -22.04 -67.95 -37.05
CA GLY A 795 -21.47 -67.95 -35.68
C GLY A 795 -20.35 -66.95 -35.48
N SER A 796 -19.99 -66.12 -36.46
CA SER A 796 -19.06 -65.03 -36.28
C SER A 796 -19.74 -63.88 -35.46
N ARG A 797 -18.94 -63.15 -34.67
CA ARG A 797 -19.40 -62.04 -33.86
C ARG A 797 -19.35 -60.76 -34.68
N ASN A 798 -20.43 -60.00 -34.62
CA ASN A 798 -20.40 -58.58 -35.02
C ASN A 798 -20.18 -57.80 -33.75
N SER A 799 -18.96 -57.32 -33.56
CA SER A 799 -18.55 -56.61 -32.36
C SER A 799 -17.89 -55.25 -32.66
N ILE A 800 -17.97 -54.36 -31.72
CA ILE A 800 -17.29 -53.06 -31.73
C ILE A 800 -16.28 -53.08 -30.58
N ILE A 801 -15.16 -52.42 -30.79
CA ILE A 801 -14.16 -52.20 -29.76
C ILE A 801 -14.38 -50.80 -29.22
N THR A 802 -14.63 -50.70 -27.91
CA THR A 802 -14.73 -49.41 -27.22
C THR A 802 -13.59 -49.31 -26.21
N LYS A 803 -13.13 -48.06 -25.95
CA LYS A 803 -12.13 -47.74 -24.92
C LYS A 803 -12.82 -47.71 -23.57
N VAL A 804 -12.21 -48.29 -22.56
CA VAL A 804 -12.72 -48.33 -21.19
C VAL A 804 -11.61 -47.95 -20.23
N GLY A 805 -11.96 -47.32 -19.12
CA GLY A 805 -10.96 -47.03 -18.10
C GLY A 805 -10.32 -48.26 -17.50
N GLY A 806 -9.15 -48.15 -16.96
CA GLY A 806 -8.45 -49.21 -16.26
C GLY A 806 -8.46 -49.06 -14.75
N ASN A 807 -8.24 -50.19 -14.10
CA ASN A 807 -8.19 -50.20 -12.62
C ASN A 807 -6.87 -49.69 -12.05
N LYS A 808 -5.80 -49.66 -12.85
CA LYS A 808 -4.46 -49.28 -12.45
C LYS A 808 -3.86 -48.37 -13.52
N TYR A 809 -3.11 -47.35 -13.07
CA TYR A 809 -2.29 -46.58 -13.97
C TYR A 809 -0.99 -46.15 -13.33
N VAL A 810 -0.02 -45.92 -14.17
CA VAL A 810 1.23 -45.28 -13.80
C VAL A 810 1.59 -44.23 -14.86
N GLN A 811 2.09 -43.08 -14.40
CA GLN A 811 2.46 -41.98 -15.25
C GLN A 811 3.73 -41.33 -14.71
N PHE A 812 4.63 -41.00 -15.61
CA PHE A 812 5.84 -40.24 -15.29
C PHE A 812 6.03 -39.11 -16.32
N ASN A 813 6.33 -37.91 -15.84
CA ASN A 813 6.60 -36.77 -16.69
C ASN A 813 7.91 -36.13 -16.26
N VAL A 814 8.75 -35.81 -17.22
CA VAL A 814 9.99 -35.09 -17.02
C VAL A 814 9.93 -33.82 -17.86
N GLU A 815 10.15 -32.69 -17.24
CA GLU A 815 10.13 -31.40 -17.94
C GLU A 815 11.43 -30.62 -17.72
N PHE A 816 11.92 -29.98 -18.75
CA PHE A 816 12.96 -28.99 -18.73
C PHE A 816 12.34 -27.65 -19.11
N ILE A 817 12.19 -26.75 -18.14
CA ILE A 817 11.50 -25.47 -18.27
C ILE A 817 12.57 -24.35 -18.33
N PHE A 818 12.47 -23.47 -19.30
CA PHE A 818 13.37 -22.34 -19.47
C PHE A 818 12.63 -21.03 -19.66
N PRO A 819 13.10 -19.91 -19.09
CA PRO A 819 12.45 -18.62 -19.22
C PRO A 819 12.68 -18.05 -20.64
N ILE A 820 11.59 -17.65 -21.31
CA ILE A 820 11.63 -16.88 -22.56
C ILE A 820 11.57 -15.38 -22.23
N LEU A 821 10.53 -14.98 -21.50
CA LEU A 821 10.34 -13.60 -20.99
C LEU A 821 9.98 -13.67 -19.50
N ARG A 822 11.01 -13.64 -18.66
CA ARG A 822 10.87 -13.89 -17.23
C ARG A 822 9.91 -12.91 -16.52
N GLU A 823 10.02 -11.63 -16.84
CA GLU A 823 9.21 -10.58 -16.22
C GLU A 823 7.73 -10.67 -16.60
N HIS A 824 7.41 -11.34 -17.70
CA HIS A 824 6.06 -11.51 -18.21
C HIS A 824 5.49 -12.91 -17.97
N GLY A 825 6.22 -13.79 -17.28
CA GLY A 825 5.77 -15.13 -16.99
C GLY A 825 5.70 -16.05 -18.21
N LEU A 826 6.43 -15.77 -19.30
CA LEU A 826 6.49 -16.61 -20.48
C LEU A 826 7.66 -17.58 -20.37
N VAL A 827 7.37 -18.87 -20.41
CA VAL A 827 8.36 -19.96 -20.36
C VAL A 827 8.21 -20.91 -21.53
N GLY A 828 9.33 -21.49 -21.95
CA GLY A 828 9.36 -22.60 -22.86
C GLY A 828 9.67 -23.87 -22.11
N LEU A 829 9.29 -25.01 -22.66
CA LEU A 829 9.60 -26.31 -22.09
C LEU A 829 9.87 -27.38 -23.13
N PHE A 830 10.66 -28.33 -22.73
CA PHE A 830 10.77 -29.67 -23.38
C PHE A 830 10.25 -30.69 -22.37
N PHE A 831 9.59 -31.68 -22.85
CA PHE A 831 9.05 -32.72 -22.00
C PHE A 831 9.25 -34.11 -22.55
N TYR A 832 9.23 -35.09 -21.67
CA TYR A 832 9.12 -36.51 -21.93
C TYR A 832 8.09 -37.10 -20.98
N ASP A 833 7.06 -37.74 -21.53
CA ASP A 833 5.96 -38.33 -20.79
C ASP A 833 5.92 -39.84 -21.09
N THR A 834 5.67 -40.61 -20.05
CA THR A 834 5.49 -42.05 -20.20
C THR A 834 4.47 -42.59 -19.20
N GLY A 835 3.67 -43.54 -19.61
CA GLY A 835 2.63 -44.12 -18.75
C GLY A 835 1.81 -45.18 -19.44
N ALA A 836 1.00 -45.87 -18.65
CA ALA A 836 0.04 -46.87 -19.14
C ALA A 836 -1.10 -47.07 -18.15
N VAL A 837 -2.20 -47.55 -18.67
CA VAL A 837 -3.42 -47.93 -17.92
C VAL A 837 -3.65 -49.43 -18.07
N TYR A 838 -4.02 -50.10 -16.99
CA TYR A 838 -4.18 -51.53 -16.95
C TYR A 838 -5.51 -51.94 -16.30
N LYS A 839 -6.13 -53.00 -16.81
CA LYS A 839 -7.24 -53.67 -16.12
C LYS A 839 -6.74 -54.44 -14.87
N ASP A 840 -7.63 -54.78 -13.94
CA ASP A 840 -7.24 -55.37 -12.65
C ASP A 840 -6.49 -56.68 -12.76
N ASN A 841 -6.80 -57.51 -13.75
CA ASN A 841 -6.16 -58.82 -14.00
C ASN A 841 -4.73 -58.71 -14.56
N TYR A 842 -4.29 -57.54 -15.02
CA TYR A 842 -2.94 -57.31 -15.52
C TYR A 842 -2.01 -56.78 -14.44
N ARG A 843 -0.73 -57.20 -14.50
CA ARG A 843 0.33 -56.56 -13.69
C ARG A 843 0.85 -55.31 -14.39
N VAL A 844 1.27 -54.33 -13.61
CA VAL A 844 1.98 -53.17 -14.16
C VAL A 844 3.30 -53.66 -14.78
N GLN A 845 3.51 -53.37 -16.06
CA GLN A 845 4.68 -53.73 -16.86
C GLN A 845 5.39 -52.44 -17.27
N PHE A 846 6.55 -52.18 -16.69
CA PHE A 846 7.29 -50.98 -16.96
C PHE A 846 7.97 -50.95 -18.33
N ASP A 847 8.08 -52.07 -19.00
CA ASP A 847 8.61 -52.23 -20.34
C ASP A 847 7.56 -52.02 -21.44
N GLU A 848 6.29 -51.89 -21.08
CA GLU A 848 5.17 -51.67 -22.00
C GLU A 848 4.57 -50.24 -21.84
N LEU A 849 5.27 -49.35 -21.15
CA LEU A 849 4.78 -47.99 -21.00
C LEU A 849 4.81 -47.27 -22.35
N ARG A 850 3.74 -46.55 -22.64
CA ARG A 850 3.64 -45.68 -23.80
C ARG A 850 4.48 -44.46 -23.60
N GLU A 851 5.11 -43.96 -24.64
CA GLU A 851 6.08 -42.89 -24.56
C GLU A 851 5.78 -41.75 -25.52
N SER A 852 5.92 -40.50 -25.03
CA SER A 852 5.87 -39.34 -25.87
C SER A 852 6.92 -38.31 -25.43
N ALA A 853 7.30 -37.42 -26.36
CA ALA A 853 8.17 -36.32 -26.08
C ALA A 853 7.75 -35.09 -26.89
N GLY A 854 8.07 -33.92 -26.41
CA GLY A 854 7.66 -32.72 -27.12
C GLY A 854 8.23 -31.44 -26.55
N TYR A 855 7.65 -30.37 -27.02
CA TYR A 855 8.00 -29.02 -26.61
C TYR A 855 6.76 -28.15 -26.52
N GLY A 856 6.88 -27.03 -25.81
CA GLY A 856 5.78 -26.12 -25.67
C GLY A 856 6.14 -24.77 -25.11
N ILE A 857 5.11 -23.96 -24.99
CA ILE A 857 5.16 -22.63 -24.39
C ILE A 857 4.06 -22.53 -23.36
N ARG A 858 4.41 -22.04 -22.18
CA ARG A 858 3.46 -21.68 -21.12
C ARG A 858 3.56 -20.19 -20.81
N TRP A 859 2.43 -19.54 -20.77
CA TRP A 859 2.37 -18.15 -20.37
C TRP A 859 1.46 -18.00 -19.15
N PHE A 860 2.06 -17.60 -18.03
CA PHE A 860 1.32 -17.29 -16.79
C PHE A 860 0.78 -15.86 -16.88
N SER A 861 -0.33 -15.71 -17.61
CA SER A 861 -0.98 -14.42 -17.85
C SER A 861 -1.81 -13.98 -16.65
N PRO A 862 -2.16 -12.67 -16.54
CA PRO A 862 -3.09 -12.17 -15.52
C PRO A 862 -4.50 -12.83 -15.57
N MET A 863 -4.88 -13.39 -16.72
CA MET A 863 -6.16 -14.09 -16.93
C MET A 863 -6.08 -15.58 -16.65
N GLY A 864 -4.92 -16.09 -16.25
CA GLY A 864 -4.66 -17.51 -16.04
C GLY A 864 -3.55 -18.06 -16.96
N PRO A 865 -3.14 -19.30 -16.76
CA PRO A 865 -2.11 -19.93 -17.57
C PRO A 865 -2.66 -20.25 -18.98
N ILE A 866 -1.81 -20.00 -19.96
CA ILE A 866 -2.02 -20.39 -21.35
C ILE A 866 -0.95 -21.39 -21.69
N ARG A 867 -1.35 -22.56 -22.20
CA ARG A 867 -0.46 -23.66 -22.58
C ARG A 867 -0.66 -23.96 -24.05
N LEU A 868 0.42 -24.07 -24.79
CA LEU A 868 0.46 -24.55 -26.16
C LEU A 868 1.63 -25.52 -26.26
N GLU A 869 1.34 -26.80 -26.36
CA GLU A 869 2.32 -27.88 -26.28
C GLU A 869 2.15 -28.83 -27.46
N HIS A 870 3.26 -29.31 -28.03
CA HIS A 870 3.25 -30.26 -29.13
C HIS A 870 3.95 -31.54 -28.71
N GLY A 871 3.22 -32.63 -28.72
CA GLY A 871 3.71 -33.94 -28.33
C GLY A 871 3.83 -34.88 -29.53
N TYR A 872 4.91 -35.64 -29.58
CA TYR A 872 5.16 -36.70 -30.54
C TYR A 872 5.11 -38.03 -29.85
N ILE A 873 4.37 -39.00 -30.42
CA ILE A 873 4.38 -40.41 -29.98
C ILE A 873 5.69 -41.05 -30.40
N LEU A 874 6.47 -41.57 -29.46
CA LEU A 874 7.77 -42.18 -29.74
C LEU A 874 7.66 -43.62 -30.15
N ASP A 875 6.62 -44.32 -29.70
CA ASP A 875 6.33 -45.74 -29.90
C ASP A 875 4.96 -45.98 -30.57
N PRO A 876 4.68 -45.42 -31.76
CA PRO A 876 3.37 -45.52 -32.38
C PRO A 876 2.96 -46.98 -32.60
N GLN A 877 1.70 -47.33 -32.30
CA GLN A 877 1.10 -48.63 -32.41
C GLN A 877 -0.12 -48.60 -33.34
N GLY A 878 -0.37 -49.66 -34.08
CA GLY A 878 -1.49 -49.73 -35.01
C GLY A 878 -1.45 -48.63 -36.09
N ASP A 879 -2.52 -47.85 -36.14
CA ASP A 879 -2.68 -46.74 -37.10
C ASP A 879 -2.14 -45.40 -36.60
N GLU A 880 -1.51 -45.33 -35.41
CA GLU A 880 -0.95 -44.10 -34.86
C GLU A 880 0.21 -43.59 -35.71
N THR A 881 0.34 -42.27 -35.79
CA THR A 881 1.40 -41.61 -36.57
C THR A 881 2.41 -40.90 -35.67
N ARG A 882 3.63 -40.72 -36.16
CA ARG A 882 4.66 -39.89 -35.49
C ARG A 882 4.51 -38.39 -35.73
N GLU A 883 3.46 -37.97 -36.44
CA GLU A 883 3.32 -36.54 -36.83
C GLU A 883 3.16 -35.61 -35.66
N GLY A 884 2.78 -36.11 -34.50
CA GLY A 884 2.62 -35.33 -33.31
C GLY A 884 1.33 -34.50 -33.32
N ARG A 885 0.94 -34.04 -32.14
CA ARG A 885 -0.30 -33.35 -31.94
C ARG A 885 -0.07 -32.03 -31.16
N TRP A 886 -0.77 -30.99 -31.57
CA TRP A 886 -0.86 -29.76 -30.80
C TRP A 886 -1.98 -29.84 -29.78
N GLU A 887 -1.63 -29.51 -28.55
CA GLU A 887 -2.56 -29.40 -27.45
C GLU A 887 -2.55 -28.03 -26.88
N PHE A 888 -3.71 -27.52 -26.51
CA PHE A 888 -3.93 -26.17 -26.13
C PHE A 888 -4.84 -26.09 -24.91
N SER A 889 -4.52 -25.17 -23.97
CA SER A 889 -5.36 -24.89 -22.82
C SER A 889 -5.22 -23.43 -22.38
N ILE A 890 -6.35 -22.78 -22.08
CA ILE A 890 -6.40 -21.41 -21.51
C ILE A 890 -7.23 -21.43 -20.24
N GLY A 891 -6.72 -20.80 -19.19
CA GLY A 891 -7.48 -20.45 -18.00
C GLY A 891 -7.76 -21.62 -17.05
N THR A 892 -7.37 -22.83 -17.37
CA THR A 892 -7.46 -23.98 -16.46
C THR A 892 -6.13 -24.20 -15.78
N MET A 893 -6.10 -24.12 -14.47
CA MET A 893 -5.05 -24.71 -13.65
C MET A 893 -5.66 -25.86 -12.84
N PHE A 894 -5.00 -26.97 -12.89
CA PHE A 894 -5.38 -28.22 -12.23
C PHE A 894 -4.99 -28.25 -10.78
#